data_574bb13f16e98221fba2cafb015dbec1
#
_entry.id   574bb13f16e98221fba2cafb015dbec1
#
_cell.length_a   1.000
_cell.length_b   1.000
_cell.length_c   1.000
_cell.angle_alpha   90.00
_cell.angle_beta   90.00
_cell.angle_gamma   90.00
#
_symmetry.space_group_name_H-M   'P 1'
#
loop_
_entity.id
_entity.type
_entity.pdbx_description
1 polymer ?
#
loop_
_entity_poly.entity_id
_entity_poly.type
_entity_poly.pdbx_seq_one_letter_code
_entity_poly.pdbx_strand_id
1 'polypeptide(L)'
;MQAFAVLVAVTLTVVAAGLAVRTVVSMISLIRLGQPAIGRTDRPATRTATMLRETFGHSRMLQWTLVGAAHWFVFVGFGFLFLTLATAYGQVFSPSFALPLIGHWAPFEWLTEIIAWLMLVSIGVLIAVRQRNHPDRVGRRSRFSGSTMWQAYYVEWTIVGVGLCIIGLRSLEHALQRAQGEDPSWVHFPLTWFVGAAFDGLAIPTLETAIVLLALFKIVISMAWLITIALNPTMGVAWHRFSVFFNVWFKRNATGEVALGALLPMHSRGKPVDFEDPAEDDVFGVGVVENFTWKGLLDFSTCTECGRCQSQCPAWNTGKPLSPKLLIMSLRDHAAAKAPYLLAGGGLDAEGNERATAEQLAGVPESAIAEAARPLVGTLEQNGVIDPEVLWSCTTCGACVEQCPVDIEHVDHILDLRRFQVLIESSFPSEANSLLKNLESKQNPWGMQPAARTAWVEEVDFPVRVFGMDGEDTIPADVEYLFWVGCAGALDDRAKKTTKAFAELLHIAGVQFMVLGEGEACSGDPARRLGNEFVYAMLAQQNVETLNEVGARTIVATCPHCFNTLANEYPQLGGHYDVIHHTQLLARLVAEGRLVPVTPVDELVTYHDPCYLGRHNKIYTPPREVLAGVPQLRTQEMHRCKERGFCCGAGGARMWMEERIGKRINHDRVDEALALEPDVISTACPFCLVMLSDSVDQRKAAGEVAESVGVVDVSQLLLRSVRTPAKTP
;
A
#
# COMPACT_ATOMS: atom_id res chain seq x y z
N MET A 1 41.00 6.46 -35.02
CA MET A 1 40.34 6.13 -33.75
C MET A 1 39.07 6.91 -33.57
N GLN A 2 39.09 8.24 -33.65
CA GLN A 2 37.91 9.12 -33.43
C GLN A 2 36.74 8.81 -34.38
N ALA A 3 36.95 8.64 -35.68
CA ALA A 3 35.89 8.26 -36.63
C ALA A 3 35.22 6.92 -36.26
N PHE A 4 36.02 5.95 -35.76
CA PHE A 4 35.49 4.69 -35.26
C PHE A 4 34.63 4.91 -33.99
N ALA A 5 35.10 5.73 -33.06
CA ALA A 5 34.37 6.05 -31.84
C ALA A 5 33.00 6.73 -32.14
N VAL A 6 32.99 7.67 -33.08
CA VAL A 6 31.76 8.33 -33.56
C VAL A 6 30.79 7.31 -34.18
N LEU A 7 31.30 6.46 -35.08
CA LEU A 7 30.48 5.43 -35.71
C LEU A 7 29.82 4.51 -34.70
N VAL A 8 30.57 3.99 -33.72
CA VAL A 8 30.07 3.14 -32.67
C VAL A 8 29.01 3.85 -31.80
N ALA A 9 29.30 5.08 -31.36
CA ALA A 9 28.40 5.89 -30.55
C ALA A 9 27.06 6.14 -31.26
N VAL A 10 27.09 6.57 -32.51
CA VAL A 10 25.87 6.86 -33.29
C VAL A 10 25.08 5.60 -33.57
N THR A 11 25.74 4.51 -34.00
CA THR A 11 25.06 3.26 -34.31
C THR A 11 24.35 2.69 -33.08
N LEU A 12 25.04 2.62 -31.93
CA LEU A 12 24.42 2.14 -30.70
C LEU A 12 23.25 3.01 -30.23
N THR A 13 23.37 4.34 -30.41
CA THR A 13 22.30 5.27 -30.06
C THR A 13 21.03 5.05 -30.89
N VAL A 14 21.18 4.90 -32.21
CA VAL A 14 20.06 4.67 -33.12
C VAL A 14 19.36 3.33 -32.77
N VAL A 15 20.13 2.27 -32.54
CA VAL A 15 19.58 0.96 -32.14
C VAL A 15 18.87 1.06 -30.79
N ALA A 16 19.51 1.66 -29.79
CA ALA A 16 18.95 1.81 -28.45
C ALA A 16 17.66 2.64 -28.45
N ALA A 17 17.65 3.77 -29.16
CA ALA A 17 16.47 4.62 -29.29
C ALA A 17 15.32 3.91 -30.01
N GLY A 18 15.59 3.21 -31.12
CA GLY A 18 14.58 2.45 -31.85
C GLY A 18 13.92 1.37 -30.99
N LEU A 19 14.71 0.60 -30.26
CA LEU A 19 14.21 -0.43 -29.36
C LEU A 19 13.41 0.18 -28.20
N ALA A 20 13.92 1.28 -27.59
CA ALA A 20 13.23 1.94 -26.49
C ALA A 20 11.85 2.50 -26.93
N VAL A 21 11.78 3.16 -28.08
CA VAL A 21 10.51 3.67 -28.64
C VAL A 21 9.52 2.52 -28.86
N ARG A 22 9.97 1.43 -29.50
CA ARG A 22 9.13 0.25 -29.71
C ARG A 22 8.55 -0.28 -28.41
N THR A 23 9.38 -0.42 -27.37
CA THR A 23 8.97 -0.96 -26.07
C THR A 23 8.01 -0.03 -25.35
N VAL A 24 8.27 1.28 -25.34
CA VAL A 24 7.37 2.28 -24.75
C VAL A 24 6.01 2.26 -25.44
N VAL A 25 5.97 2.21 -26.76
CA VAL A 25 4.69 2.09 -27.52
C VAL A 25 3.94 0.84 -27.12
N SER A 26 4.62 -0.31 -27.06
CA SER A 26 4.01 -1.58 -26.64
C SER A 26 3.46 -1.51 -25.20
N MET A 27 4.21 -0.98 -24.26
CA MET A 27 3.78 -0.80 -22.87
C MET A 27 2.56 0.12 -22.77
N ILE A 28 2.55 1.26 -23.46
CA ILE A 28 1.40 2.17 -23.48
C ILE A 28 0.18 1.49 -24.11
N SER A 29 0.38 0.74 -25.20
CA SER A 29 -0.71 0.02 -25.86
C SER A 29 -1.31 -1.05 -24.94
N LEU A 30 -0.47 -1.80 -24.21
CA LEU A 30 -0.93 -2.77 -23.22
C LEU A 30 -1.74 -2.09 -22.09
N ILE A 31 -1.21 -1.01 -21.51
CA ILE A 31 -1.89 -0.25 -20.45
C ILE A 31 -3.27 0.24 -20.90
N ARG A 32 -3.40 0.68 -22.14
CA ARG A 32 -4.66 1.16 -22.73
C ARG A 32 -5.71 0.08 -22.96
N LEU A 33 -5.35 -1.21 -22.94
CA LEU A 33 -6.31 -2.31 -23.03
C LEU A 33 -7.11 -2.49 -21.75
N GLY A 34 -6.62 -1.98 -20.61
CA GLY A 34 -7.31 -2.07 -19.33
C GLY A 34 -8.63 -1.28 -19.32
N GLN A 35 -9.54 -1.70 -18.43
CA GLN A 35 -10.83 -1.05 -18.23
C GLN A 35 -10.69 0.42 -17.83
N PRO A 36 -11.71 1.27 -18.07
CA PRO A 36 -11.69 2.66 -17.62
C PRO A 36 -11.48 2.80 -16.12
N ALA A 37 -10.60 3.72 -15.71
CA ALA A 37 -10.39 4.08 -14.31
C ALA A 37 -10.99 5.47 -14.04
N ILE A 38 -12.02 5.53 -13.20
CA ILE A 38 -12.79 6.75 -12.95
C ILE A 38 -12.14 7.62 -11.88
N GLY A 39 -12.32 8.94 -11.93
CA GLY A 39 -11.86 9.89 -10.91
C GLY A 39 -10.34 10.07 -10.86
N ARG A 40 -9.62 9.79 -11.95
CA ARG A 40 -8.13 9.85 -11.98
C ARG A 40 -7.58 11.15 -12.61
N THR A 41 -8.45 12.04 -13.09
CA THR A 41 -8.05 13.27 -13.81
C THR A 41 -8.64 14.54 -13.22
N ASP A 42 -9.43 14.45 -12.15
CA ASP A 42 -9.94 15.59 -11.41
C ASP A 42 -8.80 16.40 -10.77
N ARG A 43 -9.03 17.70 -10.53
CA ARG A 43 -8.08 18.59 -9.84
C ARG A 43 -6.62 18.49 -10.36
N PRO A 44 -6.37 18.73 -11.67
CA PRO A 44 -5.07 18.48 -12.30
C PRO A 44 -3.90 19.27 -11.66
N ALA A 45 -4.14 20.49 -11.20
CA ALA A 45 -3.13 21.30 -10.51
C ALA A 45 -2.69 20.66 -9.18
N THR A 46 -3.64 20.18 -8.37
CA THR A 46 -3.37 19.48 -7.11
C THR A 46 -2.60 18.18 -7.37
N ARG A 47 -3.01 17.39 -8.38
CA ARG A 47 -2.31 16.16 -8.80
C ARG A 47 -0.87 16.43 -9.22
N THR A 48 -0.66 17.50 -10.00
CA THR A 48 0.69 17.90 -10.43
C THR A 48 1.54 18.32 -9.24
N ALA A 49 1.02 19.13 -8.33
CA ALA A 49 1.73 19.53 -7.11
C ALA A 49 2.09 18.31 -6.23
N THR A 50 1.15 17.37 -6.07
CA THR A 50 1.38 16.12 -5.33
C THR A 50 2.44 15.26 -6.01
N MET A 51 2.36 15.07 -7.32
CA MET A 51 3.37 14.33 -8.09
C MET A 51 4.76 14.95 -7.93
N LEU A 52 4.90 16.26 -8.07
CA LEU A 52 6.18 16.95 -7.89
C LEU A 52 6.73 16.80 -6.46
N ARG A 53 5.89 16.94 -5.45
CA ARG A 53 6.26 16.74 -4.04
C ARG A 53 6.72 15.31 -3.76
N GLU A 54 6.00 14.31 -4.26
CA GLU A 54 6.31 12.91 -3.98
C GLU A 54 7.48 12.37 -4.80
N THR A 55 7.65 12.85 -6.05
CA THR A 55 8.77 12.42 -6.92
C THR A 55 10.04 13.22 -6.62
N PHE A 56 10.04 14.54 -6.78
CA PHE A 56 11.25 15.34 -6.53
C PHE A 56 11.55 15.54 -5.04
N GLY A 57 10.53 15.73 -4.20
CA GLY A 57 10.68 15.84 -2.76
C GLY A 57 10.87 14.50 -2.03
N HIS A 58 10.69 13.36 -2.71
CA HIS A 58 10.83 12.00 -2.17
C HIS A 58 10.07 11.76 -0.85
N SER A 59 8.95 12.47 -0.60
CA SER A 59 8.25 12.46 0.69
C SER A 59 7.84 11.05 1.13
N ARG A 60 7.42 10.18 0.21
CA ARG A 60 7.11 8.77 0.49
C ARG A 60 8.37 7.92 0.71
N MET A 61 9.41 8.16 -0.08
CA MET A 61 10.67 7.42 0.04
C MET A 61 11.40 7.74 1.36
N LEU A 62 11.37 9.01 1.81
CA LEU A 62 12.03 9.49 3.02
C LEU A 62 11.42 8.94 4.33
N GLN A 63 10.25 8.32 4.31
CA GLN A 63 9.73 7.54 5.44
C GLN A 63 10.72 6.44 5.89
N TRP A 64 11.59 5.98 4.98
CA TRP A 64 12.75 5.14 5.28
C TRP A 64 14.02 5.97 5.07
N THR A 65 14.33 6.83 6.03
CA THR A 65 15.25 7.97 5.92
C THR A 65 16.56 7.67 5.21
N LEU A 66 17.34 6.67 5.66
CA LEU A 66 18.65 6.34 5.06
C LEU A 66 18.51 5.91 3.58
N VAL A 67 17.58 4.99 3.31
CA VAL A 67 17.35 4.47 1.95
C VAL A 67 16.74 5.55 1.06
N GLY A 68 15.83 6.36 1.61
CA GLY A 68 15.20 7.48 0.89
C GLY A 68 16.19 8.56 0.51
N ALA A 69 17.06 8.97 1.42
CA ALA A 69 18.10 9.97 1.17
C ALA A 69 19.13 9.47 0.13
N ALA A 70 19.64 8.25 0.30
CA ALA A 70 20.55 7.67 -0.68
C ALA A 70 19.90 7.55 -2.07
N HIS A 71 18.63 7.12 -2.13
CA HIS A 71 17.91 7.03 -3.39
C HIS A 71 17.69 8.42 -4.02
N TRP A 72 17.47 9.46 -3.22
CA TRP A 72 17.27 10.82 -3.71
C TRP A 72 18.52 11.33 -4.49
N PHE A 73 19.73 11.14 -3.96
CA PHE A 73 20.95 11.52 -4.67
C PHE A 73 21.16 10.71 -5.96
N VAL A 74 20.81 9.42 -5.98
CA VAL A 74 20.84 8.62 -7.21
C VAL A 74 19.81 9.12 -8.22
N PHE A 75 18.61 9.48 -7.78
CA PHE A 75 17.54 10.04 -8.63
C PHE A 75 17.94 11.39 -9.23
N VAL A 76 18.43 12.32 -8.41
CA VAL A 76 18.91 13.63 -8.87
C VAL A 76 20.11 13.45 -9.80
N GLY A 77 21.03 12.53 -9.44
CA GLY A 77 22.17 12.18 -10.29
C GLY A 77 21.73 11.69 -11.66
N PHE A 78 20.74 10.82 -11.74
CA PHE A 78 20.22 10.34 -13.02
C PHE A 78 19.69 11.49 -13.90
N GLY A 79 18.89 12.39 -13.34
CA GLY A 79 18.29 13.51 -14.07
C GLY A 79 19.31 14.58 -14.47
N PHE A 80 20.10 15.06 -13.51
CA PHE A 80 21.06 16.15 -13.74
C PHE A 80 22.27 15.70 -14.56
N LEU A 81 22.84 14.55 -14.24
CA LEU A 81 24.03 14.05 -14.91
C LEU A 81 23.75 13.51 -16.34
N PHE A 82 22.47 13.45 -16.75
CA PHE A 82 22.11 13.21 -18.15
C PHE A 82 22.77 14.25 -19.10
N LEU A 83 22.91 15.50 -18.65
CA LEU A 83 23.62 16.54 -19.40
C LEU A 83 25.09 16.17 -19.67
N THR A 84 25.72 15.44 -18.77
CA THR A 84 27.09 14.96 -18.96
C THR A 84 27.21 13.84 -20.00
N LEU A 85 26.09 13.17 -20.34
CA LEU A 85 26.05 12.24 -21.47
C LEU A 85 26.12 13.03 -22.79
N ALA A 86 25.40 14.16 -22.89
CA ALA A 86 25.51 15.06 -24.04
C ALA A 86 26.95 15.62 -24.20
N THR A 87 27.62 15.97 -23.08
CA THR A 87 29.04 16.33 -23.10
C THR A 87 29.90 15.21 -23.67
N ALA A 88 29.68 13.95 -23.24
CA ALA A 88 30.44 12.79 -23.74
C ALA A 88 30.29 12.59 -25.26
N TYR A 89 29.09 12.80 -25.81
CA TYR A 89 28.90 12.81 -27.27
C TYR A 89 29.76 13.88 -27.95
N GLY A 90 29.79 15.10 -27.41
CA GLY A 90 30.67 16.15 -27.92
C GLY A 90 32.15 15.80 -27.84
N GLN A 91 32.59 15.19 -26.72
CA GLN A 91 33.98 14.79 -26.47
C GLN A 91 34.50 13.68 -27.42
N VAL A 92 33.61 12.84 -27.93
CA VAL A 92 33.98 11.87 -28.99
C VAL A 92 34.33 12.59 -30.30
N PHE A 93 33.74 13.77 -30.57
CA PHE A 93 34.07 14.60 -31.73
C PHE A 93 35.26 15.55 -31.46
N SER A 94 35.33 16.11 -30.25
CA SER A 94 36.39 17.03 -29.83
C SER A 94 36.69 16.83 -28.35
N PRO A 95 37.89 16.35 -27.97
CA PRO A 95 38.26 16.08 -26.58
C PRO A 95 38.04 17.26 -25.62
N SER A 96 38.17 18.48 -26.10
CA SER A 96 37.94 19.73 -25.34
C SER A 96 36.49 20.23 -25.37
N PHE A 97 35.54 19.44 -25.90
CA PHE A 97 34.14 19.86 -25.99
C PHE A 97 33.52 20.09 -24.62
N ALA A 98 32.88 21.26 -24.46
CA ALA A 98 32.03 21.60 -23.34
C ALA A 98 30.62 22.00 -23.82
N LEU A 99 29.61 21.83 -23.01
CA LEU A 99 28.24 22.23 -23.39
C LEU A 99 28.17 23.75 -23.64
N PRO A 100 27.56 24.19 -24.74
CA PRO A 100 27.35 25.61 -24.98
C PRO A 100 26.65 26.29 -23.82
N LEU A 101 27.05 27.51 -23.48
CA LEU A 101 26.51 28.38 -22.41
C LEU A 101 26.80 27.92 -20.98
N ILE A 102 26.74 26.62 -20.67
CA ILE A 102 26.82 26.13 -19.29
C ILE A 102 28.08 25.29 -19.01
N GLY A 103 28.75 24.79 -20.03
CA GLY A 103 29.85 23.83 -19.87
C GLY A 103 31.03 24.36 -19.04
N HIS A 104 31.34 25.65 -19.13
CA HIS A 104 32.37 26.35 -18.34
C HIS A 104 31.77 27.25 -17.24
N TRP A 105 30.47 27.11 -16.93
CA TRP A 105 29.84 27.84 -15.84
C TRP A 105 30.12 27.15 -14.50
N ALA A 106 30.92 27.78 -13.66
CA ALA A 106 31.38 27.19 -12.41
C ALA A 106 30.28 26.54 -11.56
N PRO A 107 29.05 27.10 -11.37
CA PRO A 107 28.00 26.42 -10.65
C PRO A 107 27.56 25.07 -11.29
N PHE A 108 27.54 24.94 -12.60
CA PHE A 108 27.24 23.69 -13.30
C PHE A 108 28.33 22.65 -13.07
N GLU A 109 29.58 23.05 -13.15
CA GLU A 109 30.74 22.19 -12.91
C GLU A 109 30.76 21.69 -11.45
N TRP A 110 30.53 22.59 -10.48
CA TRP A 110 30.41 22.24 -9.07
C TRP A 110 29.29 21.23 -8.82
N LEU A 111 28.08 21.50 -9.33
CA LEU A 111 26.95 20.59 -9.19
C LEU A 111 27.25 19.23 -9.84
N THR A 112 27.90 19.22 -11.00
CA THR A 112 28.28 17.97 -11.69
C THR A 112 29.18 17.10 -10.81
N GLU A 113 30.23 17.67 -10.23
CA GLU A 113 31.17 16.91 -9.41
C GLU A 113 30.58 16.51 -8.07
N ILE A 114 29.92 17.43 -7.36
CA ILE A 114 29.26 17.15 -6.08
C ILE A 114 28.21 16.05 -6.23
N ILE A 115 27.32 16.16 -7.23
CA ILE A 115 26.26 15.17 -7.45
C ILE A 115 26.86 13.82 -7.88
N ALA A 116 27.93 13.81 -8.70
CA ALA A 116 28.58 12.56 -9.09
C ALA A 116 29.18 11.83 -7.89
N TRP A 117 29.89 12.52 -6.99
CA TRP A 117 30.42 11.94 -5.76
C TRP A 117 29.33 11.47 -4.81
N LEU A 118 28.31 12.31 -4.57
CA LEU A 118 27.18 11.93 -3.70
C LEU A 118 26.41 10.75 -4.27
N MET A 119 26.23 10.68 -5.58
CA MET A 119 25.61 9.53 -6.26
C MET A 119 26.43 8.25 -6.05
N LEU A 120 27.76 8.30 -6.19
CA LEU A 120 28.64 7.16 -5.98
C LEU A 120 28.61 6.65 -4.53
N VAL A 121 28.65 7.55 -3.56
CA VAL A 121 28.50 7.20 -2.14
C VAL A 121 27.13 6.58 -1.89
N SER A 122 26.10 7.20 -2.41
CA SER A 122 24.70 6.77 -2.19
C SER A 122 24.40 5.43 -2.82
N ILE A 123 24.88 5.18 -4.05
CA ILE A 123 24.71 3.84 -4.65
C ILE A 123 25.48 2.77 -3.87
N GLY A 124 26.65 3.10 -3.31
CA GLY A 124 27.39 2.22 -2.40
C GLY A 124 26.59 1.87 -1.15
N VAL A 125 25.90 2.84 -0.55
CA VAL A 125 24.99 2.61 0.57
C VAL A 125 23.84 1.68 0.17
N LEU A 126 23.21 1.91 -1.00
CA LEU A 126 22.10 1.07 -1.47
C LEU A 126 22.57 -0.37 -1.75
N ILE A 127 23.74 -0.57 -2.36
CA ILE A 127 24.36 -1.88 -2.55
C ILE A 127 24.59 -2.56 -1.18
N ALA A 128 25.15 -1.85 -0.21
CA ALA A 128 25.38 -2.39 1.13
C ALA A 128 24.09 -2.81 1.82
N VAL A 129 23.02 -1.99 1.71
CA VAL A 129 21.69 -2.33 2.23
C VAL A 129 21.13 -3.58 1.56
N ARG A 130 21.29 -3.71 0.22
CA ARG A 130 20.86 -4.90 -0.52
C ARG A 130 21.62 -6.14 -0.08
N GLN A 131 22.94 -6.05 0.06
CA GLN A 131 23.79 -7.18 0.50
C GLN A 131 23.49 -7.62 1.93
N ARG A 132 23.19 -6.68 2.85
CA ARG A 132 22.77 -7.01 4.22
C ARG A 132 21.43 -7.73 4.26
N ASN A 133 20.52 -7.41 3.34
CA ASN A 133 19.19 -8.00 3.23
C ASN A 133 19.11 -9.04 2.10
N HIS A 134 20.24 -9.61 1.65
CA HIS A 134 20.21 -10.59 0.57
C HIS A 134 19.41 -11.84 0.98
N PRO A 135 18.59 -12.42 0.10
CA PRO A 135 17.78 -13.61 0.41
C PRO A 135 18.60 -14.79 0.94
N ASP A 136 19.83 -14.99 0.43
CA ASP A 136 20.70 -16.07 0.88
C ASP A 136 21.19 -15.90 2.34
N ARG A 137 21.14 -14.66 2.88
CA ARG A 137 21.55 -14.37 4.26
C ARG A 137 20.40 -14.39 5.24
N VAL A 138 19.25 -13.83 4.84
CA VAL A 138 18.09 -13.61 5.73
C VAL A 138 16.89 -14.47 5.34
N GLY A 139 17.00 -15.27 4.28
CA GLY A 139 15.93 -16.13 3.79
C GLY A 139 14.66 -15.37 3.42
N ARG A 140 13.52 -15.95 3.77
CA ARG A 140 12.20 -15.38 3.51
C ARG A 140 11.98 -13.99 4.14
N ARG A 141 12.67 -13.66 5.23
CA ARG A 141 12.57 -12.34 5.89
C ARG A 141 13.18 -11.21 5.06
N SER A 142 13.95 -11.53 4.02
CA SER A 142 14.45 -10.54 3.09
C SER A 142 13.29 -9.86 2.35
N ARG A 143 13.28 -8.52 2.34
CA ARG A 143 12.37 -7.79 1.48
C ARG A 143 12.62 -8.00 -0.02
N PHE A 144 13.80 -8.51 -0.37
CA PHE A 144 14.20 -8.84 -1.74
C PHE A 144 13.92 -10.29 -2.11
N SER A 145 13.39 -11.12 -1.19
CA SER A 145 13.01 -12.51 -1.50
C SER A 145 12.07 -12.56 -2.71
N GLY A 146 12.40 -13.34 -3.74
CA GLY A 146 11.66 -13.44 -5.00
C GLY A 146 11.83 -12.25 -5.98
N SER A 147 12.72 -11.27 -5.69
CA SER A 147 13.09 -10.24 -6.67
C SER A 147 14.09 -10.76 -7.69
N THR A 148 14.10 -10.18 -8.89
CA THR A 148 15.04 -10.52 -9.97
C THR A 148 16.39 -9.84 -9.73
N MET A 149 17.25 -10.47 -8.91
CA MET A 149 18.47 -9.87 -8.36
C MET A 149 19.46 -9.37 -9.43
N TRP A 150 19.62 -10.09 -10.55
CA TRP A 150 20.56 -9.68 -11.60
C TRP A 150 20.20 -8.31 -12.20
N GLN A 151 18.89 -8.02 -12.34
CA GLN A 151 18.41 -6.74 -12.87
C GLN A 151 18.81 -5.58 -11.94
N ALA A 152 18.68 -5.80 -10.63
CA ALA A 152 19.09 -4.80 -9.65
C ALA A 152 20.60 -4.57 -9.66
N TYR A 153 21.41 -5.63 -9.69
CA TYR A 153 22.87 -5.50 -9.80
C TYR A 153 23.30 -4.82 -11.08
N TYR A 154 22.67 -5.17 -12.19
CA TYR A 154 22.98 -4.52 -13.47
C TYR A 154 22.76 -3.01 -13.43
N VAL A 155 21.63 -2.57 -12.87
CA VAL A 155 21.35 -1.12 -12.70
C VAL A 155 22.35 -0.48 -11.74
N GLU A 156 22.62 -1.10 -10.58
CA GLU A 156 23.56 -0.57 -9.59
C GLU A 156 24.97 -0.38 -10.19
N TRP A 157 25.51 -1.41 -10.84
CA TRP A 157 26.83 -1.32 -11.48
C TRP A 157 26.88 -0.38 -12.67
N THR A 158 25.80 -0.25 -13.45
CA THR A 158 25.70 0.77 -14.49
C THR A 158 25.82 2.18 -13.90
N ILE A 159 25.14 2.45 -12.78
CA ILE A 159 25.21 3.77 -12.11
C ILE A 159 26.64 4.02 -11.59
N VAL A 160 27.28 3.01 -10.98
CA VAL A 160 28.68 3.11 -10.55
C VAL A 160 29.59 3.42 -11.76
N GLY A 161 29.45 2.66 -12.84
CA GLY A 161 30.25 2.86 -14.06
C GLY A 161 30.08 4.27 -14.66
N VAL A 162 28.85 4.77 -14.77
CA VAL A 162 28.58 6.13 -15.27
C VAL A 162 29.19 7.18 -14.33
N GLY A 163 29.03 7.02 -13.01
CA GLY A 163 29.60 7.94 -12.03
C GLY A 163 31.13 8.02 -12.12
N LEU A 164 31.80 6.87 -12.22
CA LEU A 164 33.25 6.81 -12.39
C LEU A 164 33.72 7.43 -13.72
N CYS A 165 32.95 7.23 -14.81
CA CYS A 165 33.25 7.91 -16.07
C CYS A 165 33.17 9.44 -15.96
N ILE A 166 32.19 9.97 -15.20
CA ILE A 166 32.05 11.43 -15.02
C ILE A 166 33.27 11.97 -14.27
N ILE A 167 33.63 11.37 -13.14
CA ILE A 167 34.81 11.77 -12.36
C ILE A 167 36.08 11.66 -13.21
N GLY A 168 36.26 10.53 -13.93
CA GLY A 168 37.41 10.30 -14.80
C GLY A 168 37.51 11.34 -15.94
N LEU A 169 36.43 11.65 -16.65
CA LEU A 169 36.41 12.65 -17.70
C LEU A 169 36.80 14.03 -17.15
N ARG A 170 36.20 14.47 -16.04
CA ARG A 170 36.55 15.76 -15.40
C ARG A 170 38.04 15.80 -14.99
N SER A 171 38.55 14.68 -14.46
CA SER A 171 39.97 14.57 -14.07
C SER A 171 40.92 14.64 -15.27
N LEU A 172 40.56 13.99 -16.38
CA LEU A 172 41.36 14.06 -17.63
C LEU A 172 41.29 15.43 -18.30
N GLU A 173 40.13 16.13 -18.23
CA GLU A 173 39.98 17.52 -18.68
C GLU A 173 40.94 18.45 -17.92
N HIS A 174 40.99 18.32 -16.57
CA HIS A 174 41.93 19.07 -15.74
C HIS A 174 43.37 18.82 -16.16
N ALA A 175 43.80 17.57 -16.35
CA ALA A 175 45.14 17.22 -16.77
C ALA A 175 45.45 17.72 -18.18
N LEU A 176 44.50 17.71 -19.12
CA LEU A 176 44.65 18.21 -20.49
C LEU A 176 44.89 19.71 -20.49
N GLN A 177 44.14 20.50 -19.74
CA GLN A 177 44.33 21.96 -19.63
C GLN A 177 45.73 22.28 -19.08
N ARG A 178 46.18 21.56 -18.04
CA ARG A 178 47.55 21.72 -17.53
C ARG A 178 48.63 21.38 -18.57
N ALA A 179 48.46 20.29 -19.32
CA ALA A 179 49.39 19.90 -20.37
C ALA A 179 49.45 20.91 -21.53
N GLN A 180 48.36 21.65 -21.75
CA GLN A 180 48.27 22.75 -22.74
C GLN A 180 48.88 24.05 -22.22
N GLY A 181 49.34 24.09 -20.98
CA GLY A 181 49.97 25.29 -20.37
C GLY A 181 48.95 26.25 -19.72
N GLU A 182 47.71 25.82 -19.56
CA GLU A 182 46.71 26.53 -18.79
C GLU A 182 46.91 26.23 -17.28
N ASP A 183 46.47 27.14 -16.41
CA ASP A 183 46.41 26.91 -14.97
C ASP A 183 44.97 26.66 -14.52
N PRO A 184 44.48 25.39 -14.58
CA PRO A 184 43.10 25.08 -14.28
C PRO A 184 42.80 25.38 -12.81
N SER A 185 41.99 26.41 -12.60
CA SER A 185 41.59 26.84 -11.26
C SER A 185 40.75 25.74 -10.57
N TRP A 186 40.99 25.56 -9.26
CA TRP A 186 40.12 24.73 -8.39
C TRP A 186 38.64 25.14 -8.47
N VAL A 187 38.34 26.36 -8.90
CA VAL A 187 36.97 26.84 -9.11
C VAL A 187 36.26 26.07 -10.21
N HIS A 188 36.97 25.56 -11.20
CA HIS A 188 36.38 24.75 -12.28
C HIS A 188 36.48 23.24 -12.05
N PHE A 189 37.33 22.78 -11.12
CA PHE A 189 37.54 21.37 -10.78
C PHE A 189 37.54 21.12 -9.24
N PRO A 190 36.46 21.48 -8.53
CA PRO A 190 36.47 21.56 -7.06
C PRO A 190 36.79 20.25 -6.36
N LEU A 191 36.36 19.11 -6.91
CA LEU A 191 36.50 17.77 -6.29
C LEU A 191 37.20 16.77 -7.19
N THR A 192 37.69 17.18 -8.38
CA THR A 192 38.41 16.30 -9.31
C THR A 192 39.85 16.74 -9.58
N TRP A 193 40.26 17.94 -9.16
CA TRP A 193 41.62 18.44 -9.33
C TRP A 193 42.69 17.49 -8.78
N PHE A 194 42.50 16.90 -7.61
CA PHE A 194 43.45 15.99 -6.98
C PHE A 194 43.53 14.63 -7.68
N VAL A 195 42.41 14.16 -8.29
CA VAL A 195 42.44 12.96 -9.14
C VAL A 195 43.11 13.30 -10.48
N GLY A 196 42.85 14.49 -11.03
CA GLY A 196 43.48 14.98 -12.25
C GLY A 196 44.99 15.07 -12.15
N ALA A 197 45.50 15.47 -10.98
CA ALA A 197 46.94 15.52 -10.73
C ALA A 197 47.67 14.17 -10.89
N ALA A 198 46.96 13.05 -10.75
CA ALA A 198 47.53 11.72 -11.03
C ALA A 198 47.85 11.47 -12.52
N PHE A 199 47.32 12.26 -13.41
CA PHE A 199 47.56 12.21 -14.87
C PHE A 199 48.54 13.29 -15.36
N ASP A 200 49.10 14.10 -14.45
CA ASP A 200 50.08 15.09 -14.78
C ASP A 200 51.33 14.47 -15.45
N GLY A 201 51.87 15.13 -16.45
CA GLY A 201 53.01 14.65 -17.20
C GLY A 201 52.70 13.71 -18.38
N LEU A 202 51.44 13.33 -18.57
CA LEU A 202 51.03 12.61 -19.77
C LEU A 202 51.02 13.56 -20.98
N ALA A 203 51.42 13.03 -22.15
CA ALA A 203 51.42 13.80 -23.40
C ALA A 203 49.99 14.16 -23.85
N ILE A 204 49.76 15.33 -24.38
CA ILE A 204 48.47 15.82 -24.89
C ILE A 204 47.74 14.77 -25.75
N PRO A 205 48.37 14.13 -26.77
CA PRO A 205 47.69 13.12 -27.59
C PRO A 205 47.20 11.90 -26.80
N THR A 206 47.89 11.57 -25.69
CA THR A 206 47.49 10.46 -24.78
C THR A 206 46.26 10.85 -23.98
N LEU A 207 46.23 12.07 -23.44
CA LEU A 207 45.08 12.60 -22.68
C LEU A 207 43.86 12.74 -23.58
N GLU A 208 44.00 13.30 -24.77
CA GLU A 208 42.90 13.40 -25.75
C GLU A 208 42.36 12.03 -26.13
N THR A 209 43.25 11.08 -26.37
CA THR A 209 42.87 9.68 -26.63
C THR A 209 42.09 9.06 -25.45
N ALA A 210 42.55 9.27 -24.22
CA ALA A 210 41.90 8.78 -23.03
C ALA A 210 40.51 9.39 -22.83
N ILE A 211 40.35 10.69 -23.09
CA ILE A 211 39.05 11.38 -23.05
C ILE A 211 38.09 10.76 -24.06
N VAL A 212 38.50 10.60 -25.32
CA VAL A 212 37.65 10.00 -26.37
C VAL A 212 37.24 8.58 -26.02
N LEU A 213 38.17 7.76 -25.53
CA LEU A 213 37.88 6.38 -25.16
C LEU A 213 36.95 6.29 -23.94
N LEU A 214 37.16 7.13 -22.92
CA LEU A 214 36.33 7.12 -21.71
C LEU A 214 34.94 7.70 -22.01
N ALA A 215 34.83 8.74 -22.87
CA ALA A 215 33.56 9.25 -23.34
C ALA A 215 32.81 8.20 -24.18
N LEU A 216 33.47 7.49 -25.07
CA LEU A 216 32.89 6.37 -25.82
C LEU A 216 32.41 5.28 -24.87
N PHE A 217 33.23 4.86 -23.89
CA PHE A 217 32.85 3.85 -22.91
C PHE A 217 31.63 4.26 -22.13
N LYS A 218 31.52 5.51 -21.67
CA LYS A 218 30.34 6.07 -21.03
C LYS A 218 29.08 5.97 -21.90
N ILE A 219 29.20 6.30 -23.18
CA ILE A 219 28.11 6.19 -24.15
C ILE A 219 27.70 4.72 -24.32
N VAL A 220 28.69 3.83 -24.48
CA VAL A 220 28.44 2.38 -24.67
C VAL A 220 27.68 1.79 -23.47
N ILE A 221 28.11 2.05 -22.24
CA ILE A 221 27.40 1.53 -21.04
C ILE A 221 26.00 2.14 -20.91
N SER A 222 25.82 3.42 -21.27
CA SER A 222 24.51 4.07 -21.22
C SER A 222 23.56 3.51 -22.28
N MET A 223 24.04 3.27 -23.50
CA MET A 223 23.24 2.69 -24.58
C MET A 223 22.98 1.20 -24.37
N ALA A 224 23.98 0.45 -23.87
CA ALA A 224 23.79 -0.94 -23.44
C ALA A 224 22.71 -1.05 -22.35
N TRP A 225 22.69 -0.12 -21.39
CA TRP A 225 21.63 -0.05 -20.39
C TRP A 225 20.26 0.21 -21.05
N LEU A 226 20.16 1.18 -21.97
CA LEU A 226 18.90 1.48 -22.66
C LEU A 226 18.41 0.29 -23.52
N ILE A 227 19.31 -0.41 -24.21
CA ILE A 227 19.00 -1.63 -24.97
C ILE A 227 18.49 -2.73 -24.01
N THR A 228 19.18 -2.94 -22.90
CA THR A 228 18.82 -3.98 -21.94
C THR A 228 17.42 -3.76 -21.36
N ILE A 229 17.09 -2.53 -20.97
CA ILE A 229 15.74 -2.25 -20.43
C ILE A 229 14.67 -2.33 -21.54
N ALA A 230 14.98 -1.93 -22.76
CA ALA A 230 14.07 -2.06 -23.89
C ALA A 230 13.75 -3.51 -24.23
N LEU A 231 14.71 -4.43 -24.07
CA LEU A 231 14.51 -5.86 -24.25
C LEU A 231 13.86 -6.54 -23.05
N ASN A 232 13.76 -5.87 -21.91
CA ASN A 232 13.19 -6.37 -20.67
C ASN A 232 12.08 -5.42 -20.15
N PRO A 233 10.89 -5.43 -20.72
CA PRO A 233 9.80 -4.50 -20.34
C PRO A 233 9.30 -4.73 -18.90
N THR A 234 9.56 -5.90 -18.32
CA THR A 234 9.22 -6.24 -16.93
C THR A 234 10.29 -5.82 -15.91
N MET A 235 11.37 -5.18 -16.35
CA MET A 235 12.45 -4.72 -15.46
C MET A 235 12.05 -3.49 -14.66
N GLY A 236 11.17 -3.67 -13.66
CA GLY A 236 10.57 -2.58 -12.88
C GLY A 236 11.59 -1.70 -12.15
N VAL A 237 12.71 -2.28 -11.69
CA VAL A 237 13.83 -1.53 -11.09
C VAL A 237 14.44 -0.48 -12.04
N ALA A 238 14.22 -0.61 -13.33
CA ALA A 238 14.65 0.36 -14.34
C ALA A 238 13.48 1.22 -14.85
N TRP A 239 12.35 0.61 -15.20
CA TRP A 239 11.23 1.32 -15.82
C TRP A 239 10.48 2.26 -14.88
N HIS A 240 10.49 2.02 -13.56
CA HIS A 240 9.80 2.89 -12.60
C HIS A 240 10.22 4.36 -12.70
N ARG A 241 11.45 4.66 -13.09
CA ARG A 241 11.96 6.04 -13.24
C ARG A 241 11.23 6.86 -14.31
N PHE A 242 10.50 6.18 -15.19
CA PHE A 242 9.66 6.81 -16.21
C PHE A 242 8.17 6.72 -15.84
N SER A 243 7.72 5.56 -15.37
CA SER A 243 6.30 5.30 -15.07
C SER A 243 5.81 5.92 -13.76
N VAL A 244 6.69 6.16 -12.77
CA VAL A 244 6.31 6.67 -11.44
C VAL A 244 5.61 8.02 -11.50
N PHE A 245 6.04 8.92 -12.39
CA PHE A 245 5.41 10.23 -12.56
C PHE A 245 3.93 10.09 -12.92
N PHE A 246 3.63 9.21 -13.86
CA PHE A 246 2.26 8.93 -14.28
C PHE A 246 1.50 8.20 -13.18
N ASN A 247 2.11 7.19 -12.54
CA ASN A 247 1.44 6.41 -11.50
C ASN A 247 1.04 7.28 -10.30
N VAL A 248 1.91 8.16 -9.84
CA VAL A 248 1.63 9.11 -8.75
C VAL A 248 0.62 10.18 -9.19
N TRP A 249 0.69 10.66 -10.44
CA TRP A 249 -0.27 11.65 -10.94
C TRP A 249 -1.69 11.08 -11.01
N PHE A 250 -1.83 9.82 -11.44
CA PHE A 250 -3.11 9.12 -11.57
C PHE A 250 -3.53 8.36 -10.30
N LYS A 251 -2.87 8.55 -9.15
CA LYS A 251 -3.27 7.93 -7.89
C LYS A 251 -4.71 8.29 -7.50
N ARG A 252 -5.33 7.50 -6.59
CA ARG A 252 -6.73 7.70 -6.18
C ARG A 252 -6.98 9.12 -5.70
N ASN A 253 -6.23 9.58 -4.71
CA ASN A 253 -6.45 10.85 -4.04
C ASN A 253 -5.50 11.93 -4.56
N ALA A 254 -6.07 12.99 -5.17
CA ALA A 254 -5.30 14.10 -5.71
C ALA A 254 -4.43 14.83 -4.66
N THR A 255 -4.86 14.85 -3.40
CA THR A 255 -4.18 15.49 -2.25
C THR A 255 -2.94 14.74 -1.77
N GLY A 256 -2.74 13.50 -2.23
CA GLY A 256 -1.57 12.69 -1.90
C GLY A 256 -1.80 11.62 -0.84
N GLU A 257 -3.01 11.51 -0.31
CA GLU A 257 -3.38 10.41 0.58
C GLU A 257 -3.28 9.07 -0.14
N VAL A 258 -2.97 8.04 0.62
CA VAL A 258 -2.87 6.68 0.09
C VAL A 258 -4.25 6.12 -0.28
N ALA A 259 -4.29 5.13 -1.14
CA ALA A 259 -5.52 4.46 -1.58
C ALA A 259 -6.07 3.51 -0.51
N LEU A 260 -6.46 4.08 0.64
CA LEU A 260 -7.05 3.39 1.79
C LEU A 260 -8.35 4.10 2.21
N GLY A 261 -9.03 3.59 3.23
CA GLY A 261 -10.37 4.03 3.62
C GLY A 261 -11.42 3.25 2.85
N ALA A 262 -12.16 3.91 1.98
CA ALA A 262 -13.17 3.25 1.15
C ALA A 262 -12.56 2.26 0.16
N LEU A 263 -13.21 1.12 -0.04
CA LEU A 263 -13.07 0.36 -1.28
C LEU A 263 -13.77 1.10 -2.42
N LEU A 264 -13.20 1.00 -3.62
CA LEU A 264 -13.89 1.51 -4.80
C LEU A 264 -15.14 0.66 -5.09
N PRO A 265 -16.24 1.30 -5.53
CA PRO A 265 -17.38 0.58 -6.08
C PRO A 265 -16.92 -0.34 -7.20
N MET A 266 -17.59 -1.47 -7.37
CA MET A 266 -17.33 -2.32 -8.53
C MET A 266 -17.84 -1.62 -9.78
N HIS A 267 -16.99 -1.56 -10.80
CA HIS A 267 -17.31 -0.94 -12.07
C HIS A 267 -17.21 -1.99 -13.19
N SER A 268 -18.17 -1.94 -14.09
CA SER A 268 -18.13 -2.64 -15.36
C SER A 268 -18.11 -1.61 -16.48
N ARG A 269 -17.13 -1.70 -17.40
CA ARG A 269 -16.97 -0.79 -18.55
C ARG A 269 -17.02 0.71 -18.19
N GLY A 270 -16.54 1.07 -17.00
CA GLY A 270 -16.48 2.45 -16.52
C GLY A 270 -17.76 2.99 -15.88
N LYS A 271 -18.77 2.14 -15.64
CA LYS A 271 -19.97 2.49 -14.87
C LYS A 271 -20.02 1.67 -13.59
N PRO A 272 -20.54 2.21 -12.48
CA PRO A 272 -20.86 1.41 -11.32
C PRO A 272 -21.84 0.30 -11.69
N VAL A 273 -21.61 -0.91 -11.16
CA VAL A 273 -22.55 -2.01 -11.31
C VAL A 273 -23.77 -1.75 -10.45
N ASP A 274 -24.97 -1.91 -11.05
CA ASP A 274 -26.22 -1.94 -10.32
C ASP A 274 -26.48 -3.38 -9.85
N PHE A 275 -26.50 -3.59 -8.53
CA PHE A 275 -26.69 -4.93 -7.97
C PHE A 275 -28.17 -5.35 -7.88
N GLU A 276 -29.12 -4.43 -8.12
CA GLU A 276 -30.55 -4.73 -8.17
C GLU A 276 -30.95 -5.18 -9.59
N ASP A 277 -30.37 -4.57 -10.62
CA ASP A 277 -30.63 -4.88 -12.02
C ASP A 277 -29.31 -4.91 -12.84
N PRO A 278 -28.45 -5.92 -12.59
CA PRO A 278 -27.18 -6.03 -13.30
C PRO A 278 -27.39 -6.34 -14.79
N ALA A 279 -26.61 -5.67 -15.64
CA ALA A 279 -26.66 -5.90 -17.07
C ALA A 279 -26.08 -7.29 -17.43
N GLU A 280 -26.63 -7.93 -18.48
CA GLU A 280 -26.16 -9.27 -18.93
C GLU A 280 -24.66 -9.30 -19.26
N ASP A 281 -24.11 -8.17 -19.69
CA ASP A 281 -22.72 -8.04 -20.11
C ASP A 281 -21.81 -7.41 -19.04
N ASP A 282 -22.28 -7.27 -17.79
CA ASP A 282 -21.48 -6.78 -16.68
C ASP A 282 -20.37 -7.77 -16.29
N VAL A 283 -19.18 -7.20 -16.05
CA VAL A 283 -18.00 -7.95 -15.58
C VAL A 283 -17.85 -7.79 -14.08
N PHE A 284 -18.02 -8.86 -13.33
CA PHE A 284 -17.96 -8.88 -11.88
C PHE A 284 -16.54 -9.18 -11.38
N GLY A 285 -15.75 -8.14 -11.13
CA GLY A 285 -14.37 -8.28 -10.70
C GLY A 285 -13.41 -8.58 -11.85
N VAL A 286 -12.29 -9.27 -11.53
CA VAL A 286 -11.20 -9.51 -12.47
C VAL A 286 -10.91 -11.00 -12.62
N GLY A 287 -11.32 -11.57 -13.74
CA GLY A 287 -11.05 -12.97 -14.13
C GLY A 287 -9.85 -13.12 -15.06
N VAL A 288 -9.55 -12.10 -15.86
CA VAL A 288 -8.40 -12.05 -16.77
C VAL A 288 -7.67 -10.71 -16.61
N VAL A 289 -6.40 -10.65 -16.96
CA VAL A 289 -5.55 -9.46 -16.66
C VAL A 289 -6.04 -8.17 -17.34
N GLU A 290 -6.69 -8.27 -18.49
CA GLU A 290 -7.30 -7.14 -19.21
C GLU A 290 -8.61 -6.62 -18.56
N ASN A 291 -9.16 -7.32 -17.56
CA ASN A 291 -10.26 -6.79 -16.75
C ASN A 291 -9.79 -5.77 -15.70
N PHE A 292 -8.51 -5.75 -15.36
CA PHE A 292 -7.99 -4.65 -14.55
C PHE A 292 -8.15 -3.31 -15.27
N THR A 293 -8.30 -2.25 -14.49
CA THR A 293 -8.29 -0.91 -15.05
C THR A 293 -6.92 -0.59 -15.66
N TRP A 294 -6.88 0.37 -16.61
CA TRP A 294 -5.60 0.87 -17.15
C TRP A 294 -4.67 1.37 -16.02
N LYS A 295 -5.24 1.87 -14.89
CA LYS A 295 -4.46 2.26 -13.71
C LYS A 295 -3.83 1.03 -13.03
N GLY A 296 -4.55 -0.09 -12.96
CA GLY A 296 -4.01 -1.35 -12.45
C GLY A 296 -2.84 -1.86 -13.30
N LEU A 297 -2.97 -1.86 -14.62
CA LEU A 297 -1.88 -2.23 -15.52
C LEU A 297 -0.66 -1.28 -15.42
N LEU A 298 -0.91 0.01 -15.18
CA LEU A 298 0.15 0.99 -14.88
C LEU A 298 0.81 0.70 -13.53
N ASP A 299 0.06 0.34 -12.50
CA ASP A 299 0.58 -0.08 -11.19
C ASP A 299 1.57 -1.25 -11.32
N PHE A 300 1.18 -2.28 -12.07
CA PHE A 300 2.02 -3.45 -12.29
C PHE A 300 3.35 -3.09 -12.96
N SER A 301 3.28 -2.26 -14.01
CA SER A 301 4.45 -1.77 -14.74
C SER A 301 5.35 -0.84 -13.90
N THR A 302 4.82 -0.23 -12.83
CA THR A 302 5.55 0.72 -11.99
C THR A 302 6.22 0.06 -10.78
N CYS A 303 5.92 -1.20 -10.47
CA CYS A 303 6.51 -1.91 -9.34
C CYS A 303 8.04 -1.92 -9.40
N THR A 304 8.68 -1.34 -8.37
CA THR A 304 10.14 -1.20 -8.26
C THR A 304 10.85 -2.42 -7.67
N GLU A 305 10.11 -3.44 -7.27
CA GLU A 305 10.59 -4.63 -6.54
C GLU A 305 11.34 -4.30 -5.22
N CYS A 306 11.11 -3.11 -4.65
CA CYS A 306 11.80 -2.68 -3.43
C CYS A 306 11.44 -3.50 -2.17
N GLY A 307 10.30 -4.20 -2.19
CA GLY A 307 9.84 -5.12 -1.16
C GLY A 307 9.41 -4.50 0.16
N ARG A 308 9.17 -3.17 0.24
CA ARG A 308 8.62 -2.55 1.46
C ARG A 308 7.26 -3.14 1.81
N CYS A 309 6.38 -3.32 0.83
CA CYS A 309 5.06 -3.94 1.00
C CYS A 309 5.17 -5.38 1.53
N GLN A 310 6.11 -6.18 1.01
CA GLN A 310 6.36 -7.54 1.47
C GLN A 310 6.84 -7.58 2.91
N SER A 311 7.79 -6.71 3.29
CA SER A 311 8.35 -6.68 4.65
C SER A 311 7.34 -6.26 5.72
N GLN A 312 6.27 -5.58 5.35
CA GLN A 312 5.21 -5.13 6.27
C GLN A 312 3.94 -5.99 6.19
N CYS A 313 3.86 -6.94 5.25
CA CYS A 313 2.70 -7.80 5.10
C CYS A 313 2.61 -8.83 6.23
N PRO A 314 1.51 -8.87 7.00
CA PRO A 314 1.35 -9.84 8.08
C PRO A 314 1.32 -11.29 7.58
N ALA A 315 0.68 -11.55 6.43
CA ALA A 315 0.66 -12.87 5.83
C ALA A 315 2.06 -13.36 5.47
N TRP A 316 2.86 -12.53 4.80
CA TRP A 316 4.24 -12.88 4.46
C TRP A 316 5.10 -13.16 5.69
N ASN A 317 5.01 -12.30 6.70
CA ASN A 317 5.82 -12.42 7.93
C ASN A 317 5.47 -13.65 8.76
N THR A 318 4.26 -14.19 8.62
CA THR A 318 3.79 -15.38 9.34
C THR A 318 3.85 -16.66 8.50
N GLY A 319 4.53 -16.67 7.36
CA GLY A 319 4.78 -17.88 6.58
C GLY A 319 3.74 -18.22 5.51
N LYS A 320 2.70 -17.36 5.32
CA LYS A 320 1.67 -17.54 4.30
C LYS A 320 2.19 -17.18 2.89
N PRO A 321 1.56 -17.68 1.80
CA PRO A 321 2.07 -17.49 0.44
C PRO A 321 1.96 -16.04 -0.05
N LEU A 322 1.07 -15.22 0.50
CA LEU A 322 0.89 -13.83 0.03
C LEU A 322 2.12 -12.96 0.29
N SER A 323 2.75 -12.54 -0.79
CA SER A 323 3.62 -11.37 -0.87
C SER A 323 2.97 -10.32 -1.78
N PRO A 324 2.62 -9.13 -1.30
CA PRO A 324 2.04 -8.10 -2.18
C PRO A 324 2.97 -7.72 -3.33
N LYS A 325 4.29 -7.77 -3.12
CA LYS A 325 5.29 -7.56 -4.18
C LYS A 325 5.21 -8.63 -5.25
N LEU A 326 5.24 -9.91 -4.86
CA LEU A 326 5.24 -11.03 -5.81
C LEU A 326 3.92 -11.10 -6.56
N LEU A 327 2.79 -10.79 -5.93
CA LEU A 327 1.50 -10.69 -6.60
C LEU A 327 1.55 -9.67 -7.76
N ILE A 328 2.02 -8.45 -7.49
CA ILE A 328 2.14 -7.42 -8.52
C ILE A 328 3.13 -7.83 -9.63
N MET A 329 4.24 -8.47 -9.26
CA MET A 329 5.21 -8.97 -10.23
C MET A 329 4.61 -10.08 -11.11
N SER A 330 3.88 -11.03 -10.55
CA SER A 330 3.20 -12.09 -11.31
C SER A 330 2.18 -11.52 -12.28
N LEU A 331 1.37 -10.54 -11.86
CA LEU A 331 0.41 -9.83 -12.73
C LEU A 331 1.12 -9.05 -13.85
N ARG A 332 2.23 -8.37 -13.54
CA ARG A 332 3.07 -7.68 -14.52
C ARG A 332 3.63 -8.63 -15.57
N ASP A 333 4.24 -9.71 -15.10
CA ASP A 333 4.93 -10.65 -15.96
C ASP A 333 3.94 -11.41 -16.85
N HIS A 334 2.78 -11.79 -16.30
CA HIS A 334 1.67 -12.38 -17.07
C HIS A 334 1.12 -11.41 -18.12
N ALA A 335 0.83 -10.15 -17.74
CA ALA A 335 0.35 -9.13 -18.68
C ALA A 335 1.34 -8.88 -19.82
N ALA A 336 2.63 -8.82 -19.52
CA ALA A 336 3.68 -8.62 -20.52
C ALA A 336 3.84 -9.84 -21.46
N ALA A 337 3.76 -11.05 -20.93
CA ALA A 337 3.86 -12.29 -21.72
C ALA A 337 2.63 -12.50 -22.61
N LYS A 338 1.43 -12.15 -22.11
CA LYS A 338 0.17 -12.19 -22.87
C LYS A 338 0.03 -11.05 -23.89
N ALA A 339 0.78 -9.94 -23.73
CA ALA A 339 0.62 -8.74 -24.54
C ALA A 339 0.61 -8.96 -26.05
N PRO A 340 1.49 -9.77 -26.67
CA PRO A 340 1.45 -10.00 -28.13
C PRO A 340 0.09 -10.57 -28.61
N TYR A 341 -0.53 -11.46 -27.82
CA TYR A 341 -1.84 -12.01 -28.10
C TYR A 341 -2.94 -10.94 -27.98
N LEU A 342 -2.97 -10.18 -26.88
CA LEU A 342 -3.96 -9.13 -26.67
C LEU A 342 -3.86 -8.00 -27.71
N LEU A 343 -2.65 -7.60 -28.08
CA LEU A 343 -2.42 -6.54 -29.07
C LEU A 343 -2.75 -6.98 -30.50
N ALA A 344 -2.81 -8.28 -30.77
CA ALA A 344 -3.33 -8.84 -32.01
C ALA A 344 -4.88 -8.94 -32.06
N GLY A 345 -5.56 -8.53 -30.98
CA GLY A 345 -7.02 -8.59 -30.85
C GLY A 345 -7.53 -9.86 -30.18
N GLY A 346 -6.64 -10.70 -29.64
CA GLY A 346 -6.99 -11.91 -28.92
C GLY A 346 -7.80 -11.62 -27.65
N GLY A 347 -8.60 -12.58 -27.24
CA GLY A 347 -9.50 -12.54 -26.09
C GLY A 347 -10.75 -13.37 -26.37
N LEU A 348 -11.51 -13.65 -25.29
CA LEU A 348 -12.77 -14.37 -25.43
C LEU A 348 -13.95 -13.40 -25.43
N ASP A 349 -15.00 -13.75 -26.21
CA ASP A 349 -16.30 -13.07 -26.12
C ASP A 349 -17.13 -13.61 -24.93
N ALA A 350 -18.36 -13.16 -24.76
CA ALA A 350 -19.26 -13.57 -23.69
C ALA A 350 -19.61 -15.08 -23.77
N GLU A 351 -19.61 -15.65 -24.99
CA GLU A 351 -19.88 -17.05 -25.25
C GLU A 351 -18.63 -17.94 -25.13
N GLY A 352 -17.45 -17.35 -24.85
CA GLY A 352 -16.18 -18.05 -24.68
C GLY A 352 -15.43 -18.32 -25.98
N ASN A 353 -15.84 -17.71 -27.12
CA ASN A 353 -15.17 -17.87 -28.39
C ASN A 353 -14.00 -16.87 -28.53
N GLU A 354 -12.97 -17.28 -29.29
CA GLU A 354 -11.85 -16.41 -29.63
C GLU A 354 -12.32 -15.24 -30.52
N ARG A 355 -11.99 -13.99 -30.07
CA ARG A 355 -12.34 -12.76 -30.80
C ARG A 355 -11.45 -12.50 -32.01
N ALA A 356 -10.18 -12.89 -31.90
CA ALA A 356 -9.23 -12.68 -33.00
C ALA A 356 -9.41 -13.74 -34.11
N THR A 357 -9.26 -13.32 -35.35
CA THR A 357 -9.24 -14.26 -36.49
C THR A 357 -7.91 -15.04 -36.51
N ALA A 358 -7.91 -16.21 -37.13
CA ALA A 358 -6.71 -17.02 -37.33
C ALA A 358 -5.58 -16.23 -38.04
N GLU A 359 -5.95 -15.32 -38.97
CA GLU A 359 -5.00 -14.46 -39.67
C GLU A 359 -4.34 -13.44 -38.72
N GLN A 360 -5.08 -12.84 -37.77
CA GLN A 360 -4.56 -11.94 -36.78
C GLN A 360 -3.60 -12.63 -35.79
N LEU A 361 -3.88 -13.92 -35.50
CA LEU A 361 -3.05 -14.71 -34.57
C LEU A 361 -1.86 -15.39 -35.26
N ALA A 362 -1.81 -15.46 -36.61
CA ALA A 362 -0.76 -16.16 -37.34
C ALA A 362 0.68 -15.65 -37.06
N GLY A 363 0.82 -14.40 -36.63
CA GLY A 363 2.11 -13.81 -36.26
C GLY A 363 2.38 -13.74 -34.75
N VAL A 364 1.48 -14.24 -33.91
CA VAL A 364 1.60 -14.21 -32.45
C VAL A 364 2.48 -15.38 -31.99
N PRO A 365 3.46 -15.17 -31.11
CA PRO A 365 4.26 -16.26 -30.55
C PRO A 365 3.38 -17.29 -29.82
N GLU A 366 3.66 -18.58 -30.03
CA GLU A 366 2.95 -19.68 -29.34
C GLU A 366 3.00 -19.53 -27.80
N SER A 367 4.10 -19.02 -27.28
CA SER A 367 4.24 -18.74 -25.84
C SER A 367 3.24 -17.72 -25.34
N ALA A 368 2.87 -16.71 -26.13
CA ALA A 368 1.86 -15.71 -25.76
C ALA A 368 0.44 -16.28 -25.80
N ILE A 369 0.16 -17.18 -26.74
CA ILE A 369 -1.12 -17.91 -26.82
C ILE A 369 -1.24 -18.87 -25.62
N ALA A 370 -0.17 -19.61 -25.31
CA ALA A 370 -0.14 -20.52 -24.17
C ALA A 370 -0.30 -19.76 -22.84
N GLU A 371 0.32 -18.58 -22.71
CA GLU A 371 0.17 -17.71 -21.54
C GLU A 371 -1.27 -17.17 -21.42
N ALA A 372 -1.92 -16.86 -22.54
CA ALA A 372 -3.31 -16.39 -22.56
C ALA A 372 -4.30 -17.46 -22.08
N ALA A 373 -3.99 -18.74 -22.27
CA ALA A 373 -4.81 -19.86 -21.83
C ALA A 373 -4.66 -20.18 -20.32
N ARG A 374 -3.71 -19.57 -19.62
CA ARG A 374 -3.53 -19.79 -18.17
C ARG A 374 -4.63 -19.09 -17.38
N PRO A 375 -5.26 -19.77 -16.40
CA PRO A 375 -6.18 -19.09 -15.49
C PRO A 375 -5.42 -18.06 -14.65
N LEU A 376 -6.02 -16.88 -14.49
CA LEU A 376 -5.40 -15.80 -13.69
C LEU A 376 -5.28 -16.20 -12.22
N VAL A 377 -6.31 -16.85 -11.69
CA VAL A 377 -6.29 -17.47 -10.36
C VAL A 377 -6.53 -18.97 -10.52
N GLY A 378 -5.64 -19.77 -9.99
CA GLY A 378 -5.73 -21.22 -10.11
C GLY A 378 -4.60 -21.92 -9.36
N THR A 379 -4.79 -23.18 -9.05
CA THR A 379 -3.78 -23.99 -8.37
C THR A 379 -2.55 -24.24 -9.27
N LEU A 380 -1.49 -24.73 -8.67
CA LEU A 380 -0.29 -25.12 -9.42
C LEU A 380 -0.59 -26.21 -10.48
N GLU A 381 -1.52 -27.13 -10.18
CA GLU A 381 -1.97 -28.19 -11.10
C GLU A 381 -2.72 -27.61 -12.31
N GLN A 382 -3.46 -26.53 -12.08
CA GLN A 382 -4.16 -25.77 -13.12
C GLN A 382 -3.22 -24.83 -13.90
N ASN A 383 -1.94 -24.79 -13.53
CA ASN A 383 -0.99 -23.82 -14.06
C ASN A 383 -1.45 -22.35 -13.87
N GLY A 384 -2.14 -22.05 -12.76
CA GLY A 384 -2.61 -20.70 -12.45
C GLY A 384 -1.48 -19.69 -12.33
N VAL A 385 -1.75 -18.43 -12.63
CA VAL A 385 -0.78 -17.32 -12.45
C VAL A 385 -0.65 -16.98 -10.98
N ILE A 386 -1.76 -16.98 -10.25
CA ILE A 386 -1.87 -16.66 -8.83
C ILE A 386 -2.55 -17.83 -8.12
N ASP A 387 -1.87 -18.40 -7.12
CA ASP A 387 -2.48 -19.43 -6.27
C ASP A 387 -3.63 -18.82 -5.43
N PRO A 388 -4.80 -19.48 -5.32
CA PRO A 388 -5.94 -19.00 -4.53
C PRO A 388 -5.58 -18.65 -3.08
N GLU A 389 -4.68 -19.42 -2.43
CA GLU A 389 -4.24 -19.16 -1.06
C GLU A 389 -3.52 -17.81 -0.89
N VAL A 390 -2.94 -17.27 -1.97
CA VAL A 390 -2.37 -15.91 -1.98
C VAL A 390 -3.47 -14.89 -1.72
N LEU A 391 -4.64 -15.02 -2.36
CA LEU A 391 -5.76 -14.10 -2.20
C LEU A 391 -6.37 -14.22 -0.81
N TRP A 392 -6.61 -15.46 -0.35
CA TRP A 392 -7.29 -15.73 0.92
C TRP A 392 -6.39 -15.48 2.14
N SER A 393 -5.09 -15.34 1.95
CA SER A 393 -4.15 -14.90 3.01
C SER A 393 -4.23 -13.40 3.32
N CYS A 394 -4.90 -12.58 2.49
CA CYS A 394 -4.96 -11.14 2.68
C CYS A 394 -5.95 -10.74 3.77
N THR A 395 -5.47 -9.95 4.74
CA THR A 395 -6.29 -9.35 5.81
C THR A 395 -6.81 -7.95 5.48
N THR A 396 -6.65 -7.46 4.27
CA THR A 396 -7.02 -6.11 3.83
C THR A 396 -6.52 -4.96 4.72
N CYS A 397 -5.49 -5.21 5.53
CA CYS A 397 -5.00 -4.27 6.54
C CYS A 397 -4.33 -3.00 5.98
N GLY A 398 -4.09 -2.92 4.68
CA GLY A 398 -3.53 -1.74 4.01
C GLY A 398 -2.03 -1.48 4.22
N ALA A 399 -1.29 -2.35 4.94
CA ALA A 399 0.13 -2.12 5.20
C ALA A 399 0.99 -2.04 3.93
N CYS A 400 0.64 -2.80 2.90
CA CYS A 400 1.30 -2.77 1.59
C CYS A 400 1.09 -1.45 0.85
N VAL A 401 -0.12 -0.91 0.86
CA VAL A 401 -0.48 0.38 0.25
C VAL A 401 0.21 1.53 0.98
N GLU A 402 0.15 1.52 2.32
CA GLU A 402 0.79 2.53 3.18
C GLU A 402 2.30 2.62 2.93
N GLN A 403 2.98 1.50 2.75
CA GLN A 403 4.44 1.46 2.60
C GLN A 403 4.93 1.58 1.15
N CYS A 404 4.03 1.55 0.15
CA CYS A 404 4.43 1.62 -1.25
C CYS A 404 4.94 3.01 -1.61
N PRO A 405 6.21 3.16 -2.07
CA PRO A 405 6.76 4.46 -2.42
C PRO A 405 6.28 4.98 -3.79
N VAL A 406 5.60 4.15 -4.55
CA VAL A 406 5.10 4.46 -5.90
C VAL A 406 3.57 4.32 -6.01
N ASP A 407 2.87 4.28 -4.88
CA ASP A 407 1.41 4.33 -4.75
C ASP A 407 0.63 3.23 -5.50
N ILE A 408 1.11 1.99 -5.45
CA ILE A 408 0.38 0.82 -5.99
C ILE A 408 -0.80 0.49 -5.07
N GLU A 409 -1.97 0.26 -5.67
CA GLU A 409 -3.25 0.02 -4.99
C GLU A 409 -3.48 -1.49 -4.72
N HIS A 410 -2.56 -2.15 -4.00
CA HIS A 410 -2.52 -3.61 -3.82
C HIS A 410 -3.83 -4.21 -3.26
N VAL A 411 -4.49 -3.53 -2.33
CA VAL A 411 -5.71 -4.04 -1.68
C VAL A 411 -6.85 -4.11 -2.69
N ASP A 412 -6.99 -3.08 -3.53
CA ASP A 412 -8.03 -3.06 -4.57
C ASP A 412 -7.82 -4.19 -5.58
N HIS A 413 -6.57 -4.39 -6.03
CA HIS A 413 -6.27 -5.50 -6.96
C HIS A 413 -6.62 -6.87 -6.37
N ILE A 414 -6.34 -7.10 -5.08
CA ILE A 414 -6.69 -8.35 -4.40
C ILE A 414 -8.21 -8.50 -4.31
N LEU A 415 -8.91 -7.42 -3.98
CA LEU A 415 -10.38 -7.45 -3.85
C LEU A 415 -11.06 -7.67 -5.21
N ASP A 416 -10.56 -7.07 -6.29
CA ASP A 416 -11.09 -7.29 -7.63
C ASP A 416 -10.93 -8.75 -8.10
N LEU A 417 -9.80 -9.39 -7.75
CA LEU A 417 -9.62 -10.82 -7.97
C LEU A 417 -10.58 -11.65 -7.11
N ARG A 418 -10.77 -11.31 -5.81
CA ARG A 418 -11.72 -11.98 -4.92
C ARG A 418 -13.17 -11.85 -5.42
N ARG A 419 -13.57 -10.67 -5.90
CA ARG A 419 -14.90 -10.43 -6.49
C ARG A 419 -15.21 -11.44 -7.58
N PHE A 420 -14.29 -11.63 -8.53
CA PHE A 420 -14.46 -12.63 -9.59
C PHE A 420 -14.53 -14.06 -9.04
N GLN A 421 -13.64 -14.43 -8.13
CA GLN A 421 -13.61 -15.76 -7.52
C GLN A 421 -14.90 -16.06 -6.76
N VAL A 422 -15.49 -15.08 -6.07
CA VAL A 422 -16.71 -15.26 -5.27
C VAL A 422 -17.97 -15.22 -6.13
N LEU A 423 -18.07 -14.24 -7.03
CA LEU A 423 -19.31 -13.94 -7.76
C LEU A 423 -19.46 -14.77 -9.02
N ILE A 424 -18.37 -15.14 -9.68
CA ILE A 424 -18.39 -15.89 -10.96
C ILE A 424 -17.97 -17.35 -10.74
N GLU A 425 -16.80 -17.58 -10.12
CA GLU A 425 -16.25 -18.93 -9.97
C GLU A 425 -16.85 -19.69 -8.78
N SER A 426 -17.56 -19.00 -7.86
CA SER A 426 -18.02 -19.55 -6.58
C SER A 426 -16.90 -20.27 -5.80
N SER A 427 -15.66 -19.80 -5.98
CA SER A 427 -14.43 -20.39 -5.44
C SER A 427 -13.88 -19.56 -4.28
N PHE A 428 -14.17 -19.97 -3.07
CA PHE A 428 -13.71 -19.34 -1.82
C PHE A 428 -13.65 -20.38 -0.68
N PRO A 429 -12.95 -20.09 0.43
CA PRO A 429 -12.84 -21.00 1.56
C PRO A 429 -14.23 -21.44 2.09
N SER A 430 -14.40 -22.72 2.31
CA SER A 430 -15.70 -23.33 2.67
C SER A 430 -16.29 -22.76 3.95
N GLU A 431 -15.45 -22.30 4.89
CA GLU A 431 -15.86 -21.66 6.14
C GLU A 431 -16.66 -20.36 5.89
N ALA A 432 -16.41 -19.67 4.79
CA ALA A 432 -17.13 -18.46 4.41
C ALA A 432 -18.58 -18.72 3.98
N ASN A 433 -18.95 -19.96 3.63
CA ASN A 433 -20.35 -20.31 3.34
C ASN A 433 -21.27 -20.02 4.54
N SER A 434 -20.83 -20.38 5.74
CA SER A 434 -21.61 -20.12 6.95
C SER A 434 -21.75 -18.63 7.24
N LEU A 435 -20.67 -17.87 7.03
CA LEU A 435 -20.67 -16.41 7.13
C LEU A 435 -21.71 -15.79 6.18
N LEU A 436 -21.65 -16.10 4.89
CA LEU A 436 -22.56 -15.53 3.89
C LEU A 436 -24.01 -15.90 4.18
N LYS A 437 -24.29 -17.18 4.44
CA LYS A 437 -25.63 -17.65 4.81
C LYS A 437 -26.19 -16.92 6.05
N ASN A 438 -25.36 -16.69 7.06
CA ASN A 438 -25.77 -15.97 8.26
C ASN A 438 -26.05 -14.48 7.96
N LEU A 439 -25.22 -13.85 7.13
CA LEU A 439 -25.43 -12.46 6.71
C LEU A 439 -26.71 -12.29 5.91
N GLU A 440 -27.01 -13.19 4.98
CA GLU A 440 -28.24 -13.17 4.18
C GLU A 440 -29.48 -13.43 5.00
N SER A 441 -29.46 -14.44 5.89
CA SER A 441 -30.66 -14.90 6.58
C SER A 441 -30.91 -14.25 7.95
N LYS A 442 -29.85 -13.77 8.64
CA LYS A 442 -29.91 -13.22 9.99
C LYS A 442 -29.28 -11.82 10.11
N GLN A 443 -28.73 -11.30 9.02
CA GLN A 443 -28.12 -9.97 8.95
C GLN A 443 -26.97 -9.77 9.97
N ASN A 444 -26.38 -10.86 10.44
CA ASN A 444 -25.18 -10.84 11.27
C ASN A 444 -24.31 -12.09 11.06
N PRO A 445 -22.99 -11.99 11.24
CA PRO A 445 -22.07 -13.10 11.00
C PRO A 445 -22.26 -14.31 11.93
N TRP A 446 -22.82 -14.12 13.13
CA TRP A 446 -23.02 -15.19 14.12
C TRP A 446 -24.28 -16.04 13.86
N GLY A 447 -25.20 -15.59 12.98
CA GLY A 447 -26.46 -16.29 12.71
C GLY A 447 -27.46 -16.20 13.86
N MET A 448 -27.28 -15.26 14.78
CA MET A 448 -28.18 -15.01 15.90
C MET A 448 -29.43 -14.25 15.48
N GLN A 449 -30.51 -14.38 16.21
CA GLN A 449 -31.74 -13.63 15.94
C GLN A 449 -31.55 -12.13 16.21
N PRO A 450 -32.21 -11.24 15.44
CA PRO A 450 -32.10 -9.78 15.62
C PRO A 450 -32.38 -9.32 17.07
N ALA A 451 -33.34 -9.91 17.75
CA ALA A 451 -33.67 -9.61 19.14
C ALA A 451 -32.49 -9.78 20.12
N ALA A 452 -31.49 -10.60 19.79
CA ALA A 452 -30.29 -10.73 20.62
C ALA A 452 -29.43 -9.47 20.67
N ARG A 453 -29.65 -8.50 19.76
CA ARG A 453 -28.87 -7.25 19.69
C ARG A 453 -29.14 -6.33 20.89
N THR A 454 -30.26 -6.44 21.55
CA THR A 454 -30.65 -5.60 22.70
C THR A 454 -30.39 -6.26 24.04
N ALA A 455 -30.00 -7.55 24.08
CA ALA A 455 -29.80 -8.28 25.32
C ALA A 455 -28.83 -7.62 26.32
N TRP A 456 -27.79 -6.93 25.83
CA TRP A 456 -26.84 -6.21 26.66
C TRP A 456 -27.45 -4.99 27.38
N VAL A 457 -28.57 -4.46 26.89
CA VAL A 457 -29.29 -3.32 27.50
C VAL A 457 -29.88 -3.71 28.87
N GLU A 458 -30.32 -4.98 29.03
CA GLU A 458 -30.82 -5.50 30.27
C GLU A 458 -29.71 -5.76 31.32
N GLU A 459 -28.44 -5.75 30.88
CA GLU A 459 -27.25 -6.02 31.70
C GLU A 459 -26.63 -4.77 32.30
N VAL A 460 -27.18 -3.57 32.06
CA VAL A 460 -26.68 -2.29 32.58
C VAL A 460 -27.68 -1.67 33.56
N ASP A 461 -27.16 -0.94 34.56
CA ASP A 461 -27.97 -0.37 35.67
C ASP A 461 -28.51 1.05 35.37
N PHE A 462 -28.45 1.50 34.13
CA PHE A 462 -28.90 2.81 33.69
C PHE A 462 -29.78 2.68 32.42
N PRO A 463 -30.67 3.65 32.16
CA PRO A 463 -31.55 3.57 31.01
C PRO A 463 -30.77 3.77 29.71
N VAL A 464 -31.02 2.90 28.73
CA VAL A 464 -30.54 3.02 27.35
C VAL A 464 -31.74 3.18 26.44
N ARG A 465 -31.78 4.25 25.66
CA ARG A 465 -32.86 4.47 24.70
C ARG A 465 -32.64 3.57 23.48
N VAL A 466 -33.65 2.76 23.18
CA VAL A 466 -33.69 1.86 22.02
C VAL A 466 -34.75 2.37 21.06
N PHE A 467 -34.40 2.64 19.83
CA PHE A 467 -35.31 3.17 18.80
C PHE A 467 -36.54 2.27 18.63
N GLY A 468 -37.71 2.90 18.55
CA GLY A 468 -38.99 2.23 18.36
C GLY A 468 -39.61 1.63 19.64
N MET A 469 -38.89 1.51 20.76
CA MET A 469 -39.47 0.97 22.02
C MET A 469 -40.43 1.94 22.69
N ASP A 470 -40.21 3.24 22.56
CA ASP A 470 -41.07 4.30 23.08
C ASP A 470 -42.01 4.90 22.01
N GLY A 471 -42.09 4.27 20.85
CA GLY A 471 -42.98 4.65 19.75
C GLY A 471 -42.45 5.83 18.90
N GLU A 472 -41.14 6.06 18.94
CA GLU A 472 -40.51 7.09 18.07
C GLU A 472 -40.45 6.60 16.63
N ASP A 473 -40.84 7.48 15.68
CA ASP A 473 -40.67 7.29 14.24
C ASP A 473 -39.35 7.90 13.71
N THR A 474 -38.70 8.77 14.51
CA THR A 474 -37.43 9.43 14.18
C THR A 474 -36.59 9.61 15.44
N ILE A 475 -35.28 9.77 15.27
CA ILE A 475 -34.37 10.06 16.39
C ILE A 475 -34.72 11.42 16.99
N PRO A 476 -35.05 11.49 18.31
CA PRO A 476 -35.38 12.74 18.97
C PRO A 476 -34.30 13.79 18.93
N ALA A 477 -34.67 15.07 18.91
CA ALA A 477 -33.74 16.19 18.75
C ALA A 477 -32.74 16.37 19.94
N ASP A 478 -33.04 15.81 21.10
CA ASP A 478 -32.17 15.82 22.27
C ASP A 478 -31.09 14.74 22.23
N VAL A 479 -31.20 13.77 21.32
CA VAL A 479 -30.18 12.73 21.12
C VAL A 479 -28.97 13.32 20.40
N GLU A 480 -27.82 13.35 21.11
CA GLU A 480 -26.56 13.85 20.57
C GLU A 480 -25.91 12.85 19.59
N TYR A 481 -26.05 11.55 19.89
CA TYR A 481 -25.41 10.47 19.10
C TYR A 481 -26.32 9.27 18.92
N LEU A 482 -26.36 8.75 17.71
CA LEU A 482 -26.76 7.38 17.46
C LEU A 482 -25.54 6.47 17.73
N PHE A 483 -25.64 5.60 18.73
CA PHE A 483 -24.62 4.63 19.02
C PHE A 483 -24.81 3.39 18.14
N TRP A 484 -23.98 3.25 17.12
CA TRP A 484 -23.89 2.05 16.29
C TRP A 484 -23.12 0.98 17.05
N VAL A 485 -23.83 0.03 17.63
CA VAL A 485 -23.26 -1.04 18.47
C VAL A 485 -22.42 -2.01 17.64
N GLY A 486 -22.85 -2.32 16.44
CA GLY A 486 -22.24 -3.29 15.56
C GLY A 486 -22.48 -4.73 16.01
N CYS A 487 -22.34 -5.67 15.06
CA CYS A 487 -22.63 -7.08 15.36
C CYS A 487 -21.74 -7.64 16.47
N ALA A 488 -20.44 -7.35 16.48
CA ALA A 488 -19.53 -7.85 17.51
C ALA A 488 -19.89 -7.28 18.90
N GLY A 489 -20.12 -5.96 18.99
CA GLY A 489 -20.49 -5.29 20.24
C GLY A 489 -21.80 -5.77 20.83
N ALA A 490 -22.74 -6.22 19.99
CA ALA A 490 -24.04 -6.74 20.43
C ALA A 490 -24.03 -8.23 20.76
N LEU A 491 -23.24 -9.05 20.03
CA LEU A 491 -23.43 -10.51 20.01
C LEU A 491 -22.23 -11.31 20.55
N ASP A 492 -21.03 -10.74 20.61
CA ASP A 492 -19.84 -11.41 21.18
C ASP A 492 -19.65 -11.02 22.64
N ASP A 493 -19.55 -12.00 23.54
CA ASP A 493 -19.51 -11.77 24.99
C ASP A 493 -18.26 -10.97 25.44
N ARG A 494 -17.14 -11.04 24.73
CA ARG A 494 -15.95 -10.25 25.03
C ARG A 494 -16.15 -8.81 24.57
N ALA A 495 -16.68 -8.62 23.37
CA ALA A 495 -16.93 -7.30 22.81
C ALA A 495 -18.11 -6.57 23.48
N LYS A 496 -19.14 -7.27 23.99
CA LYS A 496 -20.22 -6.70 24.83
C LYS A 496 -19.67 -5.91 26.02
N LYS A 497 -18.56 -6.35 26.62
CA LYS A 497 -17.92 -5.61 27.73
C LYS A 497 -17.48 -4.21 27.29
N THR A 498 -16.98 -4.06 26.07
CA THR A 498 -16.67 -2.74 25.48
C THR A 498 -17.92 -1.91 25.28
N THR A 499 -18.98 -2.50 24.71
CA THR A 499 -20.28 -1.85 24.50
C THR A 499 -20.85 -1.31 25.82
N LYS A 500 -20.91 -2.13 26.87
CA LYS A 500 -21.40 -1.73 28.19
C LYS A 500 -20.53 -0.64 28.81
N ALA A 501 -19.20 -0.79 28.75
CA ALA A 501 -18.27 0.19 29.28
C ALA A 501 -18.39 1.55 28.56
N PHE A 502 -18.55 1.53 27.26
CA PHE A 502 -18.71 2.77 26.50
C PHE A 502 -20.07 3.43 26.77
N ALA A 503 -21.16 2.66 26.80
CA ALA A 503 -22.49 3.16 27.15
C ALA A 503 -22.53 3.77 28.56
N GLU A 504 -21.87 3.14 29.55
CA GLU A 504 -21.75 3.67 30.90
C GLU A 504 -20.95 4.97 30.95
N LEU A 505 -19.85 5.08 30.19
CA LEU A 505 -19.09 6.31 30.06
C LEU A 505 -19.93 7.44 29.44
N LEU A 506 -20.75 7.15 28.44
CA LEU A 506 -21.69 8.13 27.87
C LEU A 506 -22.71 8.58 28.92
N HIS A 507 -23.28 7.66 29.68
CA HIS A 507 -24.21 7.95 30.76
C HIS A 507 -23.55 8.83 31.84
N ILE A 508 -22.35 8.50 32.31
CA ILE A 508 -21.60 9.29 33.30
C ILE A 508 -21.33 10.70 32.76
N ALA A 509 -20.99 10.82 31.47
CA ALA A 509 -20.73 12.11 30.82
C ALA A 509 -22.01 12.93 30.56
N GLY A 510 -23.20 12.37 30.83
CA GLY A 510 -24.48 13.03 30.54
C GLY A 510 -24.76 13.18 29.03
N VAL A 511 -24.14 12.33 28.18
CA VAL A 511 -24.40 12.31 26.74
C VAL A 511 -25.71 11.62 26.45
N GLN A 512 -26.58 12.28 25.72
CA GLN A 512 -27.84 11.69 25.27
C GLN A 512 -27.57 10.84 24.03
N PHE A 513 -27.75 9.55 24.12
CA PHE A 513 -27.56 8.61 23.02
C PHE A 513 -28.72 7.63 22.88
N MET A 514 -28.83 7.07 21.69
CA MET A 514 -29.85 6.08 21.33
C MET A 514 -29.18 4.96 20.51
N VAL A 515 -29.70 3.73 20.58
CA VAL A 515 -29.31 2.60 19.76
C VAL A 515 -30.44 2.15 18.87
N LEU A 516 -30.16 1.60 17.67
CA LEU A 516 -31.20 1.10 16.75
C LEU A 516 -31.82 -0.24 17.20
N GLY A 517 -31.15 -0.97 18.08
CA GLY A 517 -31.61 -2.28 18.52
C GLY A 517 -31.74 -3.27 17.37
N GLU A 518 -32.95 -3.85 17.21
CA GLU A 518 -33.23 -4.81 16.14
C GLU A 518 -33.19 -4.21 14.73
N GLY A 519 -33.33 -2.90 14.60
CA GLY A 519 -33.23 -2.18 13.32
C GLY A 519 -31.81 -2.08 12.76
N GLU A 520 -30.79 -2.46 13.55
CA GLU A 520 -29.40 -2.46 13.10
C GLU A 520 -29.03 -3.81 12.45
N ALA A 521 -28.69 -3.80 11.15
CA ALA A 521 -28.08 -4.95 10.48
C ALA A 521 -26.54 -4.86 10.49
N CYS A 522 -25.86 -5.94 10.08
CA CYS A 522 -24.41 -5.88 9.85
C CYS A 522 -24.08 -4.80 8.82
N SER A 523 -23.01 -4.03 9.06
CA SER A 523 -22.57 -3.00 8.08
C SER A 523 -22.21 -3.55 6.70
N GLY A 524 -22.11 -4.88 6.53
CA GLY A 524 -21.74 -5.53 5.29
C GLY A 524 -20.22 -5.66 5.07
N ASP A 525 -19.37 -5.09 5.96
CA ASP A 525 -17.90 -5.14 5.82
C ASP A 525 -17.38 -6.57 5.56
N PRO A 526 -17.76 -7.62 6.29
CA PRO A 526 -17.24 -8.97 6.04
C PRO A 526 -17.54 -9.48 4.63
N ALA A 527 -18.76 -9.25 4.11
CA ALA A 527 -19.15 -9.66 2.77
C ALA A 527 -18.33 -8.91 1.72
N ARG A 528 -18.19 -7.58 1.85
CA ARG A 528 -17.43 -6.75 0.93
C ARG A 528 -15.95 -7.14 0.89
N ARG A 529 -15.33 -7.39 2.06
CA ARG A 529 -13.91 -7.81 2.15
C ARG A 529 -13.68 -9.25 1.67
N LEU A 530 -14.69 -10.07 1.69
CA LEU A 530 -14.67 -11.39 1.05
C LEU A 530 -14.70 -11.27 -0.48
N GLY A 531 -15.42 -10.29 -1.02
CA GLY A 531 -15.67 -10.09 -2.44
C GLY A 531 -17.13 -10.29 -2.85
N ASN A 532 -18.03 -10.56 -1.90
CA ASN A 532 -19.46 -10.69 -2.17
C ASN A 532 -20.15 -9.33 -2.11
N GLU A 533 -20.15 -8.61 -3.24
CA GLU A 533 -20.75 -7.27 -3.34
C GLU A 533 -22.28 -7.30 -3.31
N PHE A 534 -22.94 -8.40 -3.72
CA PHE A 534 -24.40 -8.53 -3.64
C PHE A 534 -24.87 -8.53 -2.16
N VAL A 535 -24.28 -9.38 -1.35
CA VAL A 535 -24.63 -9.43 0.10
C VAL A 535 -24.25 -8.12 0.78
N TYR A 536 -23.14 -7.50 0.38
CA TYR A 536 -22.78 -6.18 0.90
C TYR A 536 -23.82 -5.12 0.52
N ALA A 537 -24.20 -5.04 -0.76
CA ALA A 537 -25.17 -4.04 -1.25
C ALA A 537 -26.51 -4.18 -0.54
N MET A 538 -27.04 -5.41 -0.43
CA MET A 538 -28.28 -5.71 0.28
C MET A 538 -28.27 -5.18 1.73
N LEU A 539 -27.22 -5.51 2.51
CA LEU A 539 -27.11 -5.09 3.90
C LEU A 539 -26.88 -3.58 4.05
N ALA A 540 -26.02 -3.04 3.21
CA ALA A 540 -25.64 -1.63 3.27
C ALA A 540 -26.83 -0.72 2.86
N GLN A 541 -27.57 -1.09 1.83
CA GLN A 541 -28.73 -0.37 1.36
C GLN A 541 -29.86 -0.36 2.41
N GLN A 542 -30.17 -1.53 3.00
CA GLN A 542 -31.12 -1.61 4.10
C GLN A 542 -30.71 -0.70 5.27
N ASN A 543 -29.44 -0.71 5.65
CA ASN A 543 -28.96 0.16 6.73
C ASN A 543 -29.02 1.64 6.35
N VAL A 544 -28.70 2.00 5.10
CA VAL A 544 -28.79 3.39 4.60
C VAL A 544 -30.23 3.87 4.61
N GLU A 545 -31.17 3.05 4.14
CA GLU A 545 -32.61 3.35 4.20
C GLU A 545 -33.05 3.56 5.65
N THR A 546 -32.79 2.64 6.55
CA THR A 546 -33.11 2.77 7.98
C THR A 546 -32.52 4.04 8.58
N LEU A 547 -31.22 4.30 8.38
CA LEU A 547 -30.56 5.48 8.95
C LEU A 547 -31.12 6.80 8.40
N ASN A 548 -31.50 6.84 7.12
CA ASN A 548 -32.13 8.00 6.50
C ASN A 548 -33.56 8.22 7.02
N GLU A 549 -34.36 7.15 7.15
CA GLU A 549 -35.74 7.20 7.66
C GLU A 549 -35.77 7.68 9.11
N VAL A 550 -34.89 7.14 9.97
CA VAL A 550 -34.85 7.57 11.39
C VAL A 550 -34.21 8.94 11.58
N GLY A 551 -33.65 9.55 10.52
CA GLY A 551 -33.02 10.87 10.56
C GLY A 551 -31.66 10.89 11.27
N ALA A 552 -30.87 9.83 11.18
CA ALA A 552 -29.54 9.75 11.76
C ALA A 552 -28.60 10.81 11.20
N ARG A 553 -27.91 11.56 12.06
CA ARG A 553 -26.95 12.62 11.67
C ARG A 553 -25.54 12.30 12.15
N THR A 554 -25.38 12.16 13.45
CA THR A 554 -24.07 11.88 14.08
C THR A 554 -24.08 10.48 14.66
N ILE A 555 -23.18 9.63 14.17
CA ILE A 555 -23.07 8.22 14.56
C ILE A 555 -21.73 8.01 15.29
N VAL A 556 -21.77 7.34 16.45
CA VAL A 556 -20.56 6.88 17.12
C VAL A 556 -20.47 5.36 17.06
N ALA A 557 -19.31 4.81 16.69
CA ALA A 557 -19.09 3.38 16.57
C ALA A 557 -17.85 2.93 17.34
N THR A 558 -17.91 1.75 17.99
CA THR A 558 -16.76 1.15 18.67
C THR A 558 -15.91 0.29 17.74
N CYS A 559 -16.47 -0.15 16.61
CA CYS A 559 -15.79 -0.98 15.64
C CYS A 559 -15.23 -0.14 14.49
N PRO A 560 -13.89 -0.11 14.29
CA PRO A 560 -13.27 0.59 13.15
C PRO A 560 -13.69 0.10 11.77
N HIS A 561 -14.12 -1.16 11.64
CA HIS A 561 -14.67 -1.69 10.39
C HIS A 561 -16.01 -1.06 10.09
N CYS A 562 -16.95 -1.05 11.07
CA CYS A 562 -18.24 -0.36 10.93
C CYS A 562 -18.03 1.14 10.70
N PHE A 563 -17.14 1.78 11.49
CA PHE A 563 -16.76 3.18 11.29
C PHE A 563 -16.36 3.47 9.84
N ASN A 564 -15.42 2.66 9.30
CA ASN A 564 -14.93 2.82 7.93
C ASN A 564 -16.05 2.64 6.89
N THR A 565 -16.91 1.65 7.07
CA THR A 565 -17.99 1.36 6.14
C THR A 565 -19.05 2.48 6.16
N LEU A 566 -19.48 2.89 7.35
CA LEU A 566 -20.46 3.97 7.52
C LEU A 566 -19.94 5.32 6.99
N ALA A 567 -18.70 5.69 7.34
CA ALA A 567 -18.12 6.98 6.97
C ALA A 567 -17.68 7.07 5.51
N ASN A 568 -17.09 6.01 4.96
CA ASN A 568 -16.37 6.07 3.70
C ASN A 568 -17.06 5.30 2.56
N GLU A 569 -17.91 4.30 2.87
CA GLU A 569 -18.47 3.43 1.85
C GLU A 569 -19.99 3.62 1.66
N TYR A 570 -20.74 3.90 2.72
CA TYR A 570 -22.19 4.22 2.60
C TYR A 570 -22.49 5.47 1.78
N PRO A 571 -21.59 6.49 1.69
CA PRO A 571 -21.79 7.58 0.73
C PRO A 571 -21.94 7.15 -0.73
N GLN A 572 -21.41 5.97 -1.09
CA GLN A 572 -21.58 5.37 -2.42
C GLN A 572 -23.04 4.90 -2.69
N LEU A 573 -23.83 4.76 -1.63
CA LEU A 573 -25.24 4.32 -1.64
C LEU A 573 -26.20 5.41 -1.14
N GLY A 574 -25.74 6.66 -1.04
CA GLY A 574 -26.57 7.80 -0.60
C GLY A 574 -26.67 8.00 0.92
N GLY A 575 -25.90 7.25 1.72
CA GLY A 575 -25.82 7.41 3.17
C GLY A 575 -24.71 8.38 3.58
N HIS A 576 -25.06 9.59 4.00
CA HIS A 576 -24.12 10.65 4.39
C HIS A 576 -24.30 11.03 5.87
N TYR A 577 -23.42 10.56 6.73
CA TYR A 577 -23.48 10.75 8.18
C TYR A 577 -22.16 11.31 8.71
N ASP A 578 -22.22 12.08 9.82
CA ASP A 578 -21.04 12.43 10.60
C ASP A 578 -20.70 11.23 11.51
N VAL A 579 -19.73 10.43 11.11
CA VAL A 579 -19.35 9.22 11.84
C VAL A 579 -18.07 9.46 12.61
N ILE A 580 -18.09 9.17 13.92
CA ILE A 580 -16.92 9.25 14.78
C ILE A 580 -16.63 7.91 15.46
N HIS A 581 -15.37 7.66 15.73
CA HIS A 581 -14.97 6.49 16.50
C HIS A 581 -15.07 6.78 17.99
N HIS A 582 -15.45 5.78 18.80
CA HIS A 582 -15.67 5.96 20.25
C HIS A 582 -14.46 6.60 20.96
N THR A 583 -13.23 6.28 20.56
CA THR A 583 -12.02 6.88 21.17
C THR A 583 -11.90 8.37 20.90
N GLN A 584 -12.40 8.86 19.76
CA GLN A 584 -12.43 10.31 19.46
C GLN A 584 -13.43 11.02 20.37
N LEU A 585 -14.60 10.40 20.59
CA LEU A 585 -15.59 10.95 21.52
C LEU A 585 -15.07 10.92 22.95
N LEU A 586 -14.50 9.81 23.42
CA LEU A 586 -13.93 9.71 24.76
C LEU A 586 -12.82 10.72 25.02
N ALA A 587 -11.88 10.89 24.08
CA ALA A 587 -10.82 11.90 24.20
C ALA A 587 -11.40 13.32 24.32
N ARG A 588 -12.43 13.64 23.54
CA ARG A 588 -13.14 14.92 23.62
C ARG A 588 -13.84 15.10 24.98
N LEU A 589 -14.60 14.09 25.47
CA LEU A 589 -15.30 14.16 26.74
C LEU A 589 -14.35 14.31 27.94
N VAL A 590 -13.17 13.69 27.90
CA VAL A 590 -12.10 13.90 28.90
C VAL A 590 -11.55 15.32 28.81
N ALA A 591 -11.26 15.82 27.63
CA ALA A 591 -10.75 17.19 27.43
C ALA A 591 -11.77 18.28 27.87
N GLU A 592 -13.06 18.04 27.68
CA GLU A 592 -14.15 18.90 28.12
C GLU A 592 -14.45 18.81 29.62
N GLY A 593 -13.84 17.86 30.34
CA GLY A 593 -14.08 17.62 31.75
C GLY A 593 -15.44 16.94 32.05
N ARG A 594 -16.12 16.40 31.04
CA ARG A 594 -17.36 15.60 31.21
C ARG A 594 -17.05 14.19 31.71
N LEU A 595 -15.84 13.69 31.43
CA LEU A 595 -15.27 12.48 32.04
C LEU A 595 -14.00 12.87 32.79
N VAL A 596 -13.96 12.58 34.09
CA VAL A 596 -12.82 12.96 34.94
C VAL A 596 -12.17 11.69 35.50
N PRO A 597 -11.07 11.22 34.91
CA PRO A 597 -10.31 10.09 35.43
C PRO A 597 -9.60 10.50 36.74
N VAL A 598 -9.96 9.87 37.86
CA VAL A 598 -9.42 10.19 39.20
C VAL A 598 -8.87 8.98 39.92
N THR A 599 -9.39 7.78 39.65
CA THR A 599 -8.91 6.55 40.27
C THR A 599 -7.65 6.06 39.55
N PRO A 600 -6.55 5.90 40.28
CA PRO A 600 -5.31 5.40 39.70
C PRO A 600 -5.45 3.96 39.20
N VAL A 601 -4.84 3.68 38.04
CA VAL A 601 -4.69 2.33 37.47
C VAL A 601 -3.19 2.07 37.31
N ASP A 602 -2.58 1.37 38.25
CA ASP A 602 -1.14 1.08 38.24
C ASP A 602 -0.88 -0.18 37.40
N GLU A 603 -0.98 -0.04 36.10
CA GLU A 603 -0.74 -1.13 35.13
C GLU A 603 0.20 -0.63 34.01
N LEU A 604 1.02 -1.54 33.48
CA LEU A 604 1.78 -1.34 32.23
C LEU A 604 0.92 -1.79 31.07
N VAL A 605 0.59 -0.86 30.18
CA VAL A 605 -0.24 -1.10 29.00
C VAL A 605 0.56 -0.98 27.74
N THR A 606 0.40 -1.96 26.83
CA THR A 606 0.82 -1.80 25.43
C THR A 606 -0.40 -1.69 24.53
N TYR A 607 -0.36 -0.79 23.56
CA TYR A 607 -1.50 -0.50 22.68
C TYR A 607 -1.35 -1.13 21.31
N HIS A 608 -2.36 -1.89 20.88
CA HIS A 608 -2.49 -2.41 19.52
C HIS A 608 -3.30 -1.47 18.64
N ASP A 609 -2.66 -0.89 17.62
CA ASP A 609 -3.33 -0.04 16.62
C ASP A 609 -4.23 -0.86 15.68
N PRO A 610 -5.56 -0.70 15.71
CA PRO A 610 -6.45 -1.32 14.73
C PRO A 610 -6.18 -0.74 13.34
N CYS A 611 -6.01 -1.61 12.35
CA CYS A 611 -5.62 -1.17 11.00
C CYS A 611 -6.67 -0.28 10.31
N TYR A 612 -7.95 -0.54 10.54
CA TYR A 612 -9.04 0.27 9.97
C TYR A 612 -9.22 1.62 10.68
N LEU A 613 -8.82 1.74 11.94
CA LEU A 613 -8.76 3.05 12.62
C LEU A 613 -7.51 3.84 12.18
N GLY A 614 -6.35 3.22 12.32
CA GLY A 614 -5.06 3.88 12.05
C GLY A 614 -4.76 4.03 10.55
N ARG A 615 -4.40 2.94 9.85
CA ARG A 615 -3.95 3.04 8.45
C ARG A 615 -5.02 3.51 7.49
N HIS A 616 -6.24 2.97 7.59
CA HIS A 616 -7.33 3.35 6.69
C HIS A 616 -7.85 4.77 6.96
N ASN A 617 -7.96 5.18 8.22
CA ASN A 617 -8.58 6.45 8.60
C ASN A 617 -7.64 7.45 9.29
N LYS A 618 -6.34 7.14 9.45
CA LYS A 618 -5.31 8.00 10.02
C LYS A 618 -5.56 8.46 11.47
N ILE A 619 -6.39 7.75 12.22
CA ILE A 619 -6.72 8.05 13.61
C ILE A 619 -5.79 7.26 14.53
N TYR A 620 -4.76 7.93 15.08
CA TYR A 620 -3.74 7.33 15.95
C TYR A 620 -3.69 7.98 17.33
N THR A 621 -4.01 9.26 17.42
CA THR A 621 -3.83 10.10 18.61
C THR A 621 -4.91 9.87 19.67
N PRO A 622 -6.23 9.86 19.37
CA PRO A 622 -7.29 9.79 20.36
C PRO A 622 -7.21 8.59 21.32
N PRO A 623 -6.92 7.34 20.88
CA PRO A 623 -6.77 6.24 21.80
C PRO A 623 -5.65 6.46 22.84
N ARG A 624 -4.55 7.09 22.40
CA ARG A 624 -3.39 7.39 23.24
C ARG A 624 -3.67 8.52 24.22
N GLU A 625 -4.45 9.53 23.82
CA GLU A 625 -4.90 10.62 24.67
C GLU A 625 -5.79 10.09 25.82
N VAL A 626 -6.71 9.18 25.48
CA VAL A 626 -7.56 8.54 26.50
C VAL A 626 -6.72 7.75 27.51
N LEU A 627 -5.77 6.93 27.05
CA LEU A 627 -4.88 6.17 27.92
C LEU A 627 -3.98 7.07 28.78
N ALA A 628 -3.43 8.14 28.20
CA ALA A 628 -2.59 9.11 28.91
C ALA A 628 -3.37 9.91 29.97
N GLY A 629 -4.69 10.05 29.82
CA GLY A 629 -5.57 10.68 30.79
C GLY A 629 -5.81 9.87 32.07
N VAL A 630 -5.52 8.57 32.07
CA VAL A 630 -5.73 7.66 33.21
C VAL A 630 -4.55 7.78 34.20
N PRO A 631 -4.77 8.21 35.46
CA PRO A 631 -3.70 8.38 36.43
C PRO A 631 -2.94 7.08 36.72
N GLN A 632 -1.60 7.18 36.82
CA GLN A 632 -0.63 6.10 37.07
C GLN A 632 -0.57 5.01 36.00
N LEU A 633 -1.36 5.08 34.93
CA LEU A 633 -1.26 4.16 33.81
C LEU A 633 0.05 4.41 33.07
N ARG A 634 0.85 3.36 32.91
CA ARG A 634 2.11 3.42 32.16
C ARG A 634 1.88 2.81 30.78
N THR A 635 2.27 3.52 29.73
CA THR A 635 2.12 3.02 28.37
C THR A 635 3.47 2.77 27.70
N GLN A 636 3.61 1.65 26.99
CA GLN A 636 4.80 1.32 26.21
C GLN A 636 4.39 0.88 24.80
N GLU A 637 4.97 1.54 23.79
CA GLU A 637 4.68 1.24 22.39
C GLU A 637 5.41 -0.03 21.91
N MET A 638 4.70 -0.86 21.17
CA MET A 638 5.33 -1.94 20.42
C MET A 638 6.21 -1.39 19.29
N HIS A 639 7.22 -2.15 18.86
CA HIS A 639 8.10 -1.73 17.75
C HIS A 639 7.31 -1.44 16.45
N ARG A 640 6.33 -2.29 16.14
CA ARG A 640 5.41 -2.10 15.02
C ARG A 640 4.13 -1.42 15.51
N CYS A 641 4.13 -0.09 15.56
CA CYS A 641 2.99 0.74 15.97
C CYS A 641 2.61 1.77 14.91
N LYS A 642 1.47 2.41 15.06
CA LYS A 642 0.93 3.45 14.17
C LYS A 642 0.89 2.96 12.71
N GLU A 643 1.49 3.71 11.76
CA GLU A 643 1.51 3.38 10.33
C GLU A 643 2.16 2.01 10.04
N ARG A 644 3.09 1.59 10.90
CA ARG A 644 3.78 0.29 10.81
C ARG A 644 3.13 -0.79 11.66
N GLY A 645 2.00 -0.50 12.31
CA GLY A 645 1.30 -1.43 13.18
C GLY A 645 1.08 -2.80 12.52
N PHE A 646 1.36 -3.89 13.24
CA PHE A 646 1.10 -5.23 12.73
C PHE A 646 -0.38 -5.59 12.90
N CYS A 647 -0.93 -6.41 12.01
CA CYS A 647 -2.34 -6.79 12.01
C CYS A 647 -2.66 -7.79 13.14
N CYS A 648 -3.91 -7.77 13.63
CA CYS A 648 -4.44 -8.80 14.53
C CYS A 648 -4.87 -10.10 13.81
N GLY A 649 -5.03 -10.04 12.49
CA GLY A 649 -5.45 -11.19 11.68
C GLY A 649 -6.93 -11.25 11.30
N ALA A 650 -7.81 -10.42 11.87
CA ALA A 650 -9.25 -10.50 11.66
C ALA A 650 -9.75 -10.00 10.30
N GLY A 651 -9.10 -8.94 9.75
CA GLY A 651 -9.57 -8.27 8.54
C GLY A 651 -9.62 -9.17 7.30
N GLY A 652 -10.24 -8.68 6.22
CA GLY A 652 -10.40 -9.45 4.98
C GLY A 652 -11.30 -10.67 5.11
N ALA A 653 -12.26 -10.62 6.02
CA ALA A 653 -13.12 -11.74 6.43
C ALA A 653 -12.35 -12.93 7.07
N ARG A 654 -11.04 -12.77 7.38
CA ARG A 654 -10.19 -13.84 7.92
C ARG A 654 -10.59 -14.31 9.31
N MET A 655 -11.28 -13.48 10.10
CA MET A 655 -11.82 -13.90 11.40
C MET A 655 -12.77 -15.10 11.29
N TRP A 656 -13.40 -15.26 10.12
CA TRP A 656 -14.38 -16.33 9.84
C TRP A 656 -13.77 -17.53 9.09
N MET A 657 -12.46 -17.55 8.93
CA MET A 657 -11.70 -18.60 8.24
C MET A 657 -10.59 -19.13 9.14
N GLU A 658 -10.24 -20.39 9.00
CA GLU A 658 -9.11 -20.96 9.72
C GLU A 658 -7.76 -20.57 9.08
N GLU A 659 -6.75 -20.35 9.91
CA GLU A 659 -5.38 -20.15 9.49
C GLU A 659 -4.60 -21.46 9.57
N ARG A 660 -4.53 -22.19 8.44
CA ARG A 660 -3.87 -23.52 8.35
C ARG A 660 -2.43 -23.44 7.88
N ILE A 661 -2.00 -22.31 7.30
CA ILE A 661 -0.68 -22.11 6.71
C ILE A 661 0.16 -21.19 7.58
N GLY A 662 1.36 -21.66 7.97
CA GLY A 662 2.30 -20.86 8.74
C GLY A 662 1.83 -20.59 10.18
N LYS A 663 2.41 -19.55 10.81
CA LYS A 663 2.03 -19.09 12.13
C LYS A 663 0.75 -18.24 12.06
N ARG A 664 -0.14 -18.35 13.03
CA ARG A 664 -1.32 -17.46 13.11
C ARG A 664 -0.86 -16.00 13.30
N ILE A 665 -1.53 -15.07 12.60
CA ILE A 665 -1.16 -13.65 12.61
C ILE A 665 -1.32 -13.04 14.01
N ASN A 666 -2.39 -13.38 14.73
CA ASN A 666 -2.63 -12.92 16.10
C ASN A 666 -1.51 -13.37 17.05
N HIS A 667 -0.99 -14.59 16.89
CA HIS A 667 0.12 -15.11 17.71
C HIS A 667 1.39 -14.26 17.52
N ASP A 668 1.73 -13.88 16.26
CA ASP A 668 2.90 -13.06 16.00
C ASP A 668 2.76 -11.64 16.59
N ARG A 669 1.52 -11.10 16.59
CA ARG A 669 1.23 -9.81 17.21
C ARG A 669 1.28 -9.87 18.74
N VAL A 670 0.73 -10.92 19.33
CA VAL A 670 0.77 -11.12 20.79
C VAL A 670 2.18 -11.37 21.28
N ASP A 671 3.02 -12.13 20.53
CA ASP A 671 4.43 -12.30 20.89
C ASP A 671 5.18 -10.96 20.97
N GLU A 672 4.92 -10.06 20.03
CA GLU A 672 5.50 -8.71 20.05
C GLU A 672 5.02 -7.89 21.26
N ALA A 673 3.75 -8.02 21.62
CA ALA A 673 3.20 -7.34 22.78
C ALA A 673 3.79 -7.89 24.09
N LEU A 674 3.83 -9.20 24.25
CA LEU A 674 4.33 -9.89 25.44
C LEU A 674 5.84 -9.70 25.66
N ALA A 675 6.61 -9.40 24.60
CA ALA A 675 8.03 -9.06 24.72
C ALA A 675 8.26 -7.75 25.50
N LEU A 676 7.23 -6.97 25.76
CA LEU A 676 7.25 -5.76 26.60
C LEU A 676 6.83 -6.04 28.05
N GLU A 677 6.47 -7.28 28.39
CA GLU A 677 5.98 -7.71 29.70
C GLU A 677 4.83 -6.84 30.24
N PRO A 678 3.77 -6.58 29.44
CA PRO A 678 2.67 -5.72 29.87
C PRO A 678 1.73 -6.45 30.83
N ASP A 679 1.09 -5.69 31.72
CA ASP A 679 -0.05 -6.17 32.51
C ASP A 679 -1.29 -6.30 31.62
N VAL A 680 -1.42 -5.38 30.64
CA VAL A 680 -2.58 -5.30 29.74
C VAL A 680 -2.16 -4.99 28.30
N ILE A 681 -2.76 -5.70 27.35
CA ILE A 681 -2.76 -5.35 25.94
C ILE A 681 -4.06 -4.61 25.65
N SER A 682 -3.98 -3.31 25.31
CA SER A 682 -5.17 -2.53 24.98
C SER A 682 -5.36 -2.38 23.47
N THR A 683 -6.62 -2.27 23.05
CA THR A 683 -7.00 -2.01 21.65
C THR A 683 -8.26 -1.15 21.60
N ALA A 684 -8.69 -0.76 20.42
CA ALA A 684 -9.92 0.00 20.18
C ALA A 684 -10.70 -0.58 19.00
N CYS A 685 -10.87 -1.89 19.01
CA CYS A 685 -11.60 -2.63 17.97
C CYS A 685 -12.08 -3.96 18.53
N PRO A 686 -13.38 -4.30 18.44
CA PRO A 686 -13.92 -5.55 18.95
C PRO A 686 -13.30 -6.79 18.27
N PHE A 687 -13.03 -6.75 16.99
CA PHE A 687 -12.36 -7.85 16.29
C PHE A 687 -10.91 -8.02 16.73
N CYS A 688 -10.16 -6.92 16.91
CA CYS A 688 -8.81 -7.00 17.47
C CYS A 688 -8.85 -7.54 18.90
N LEU A 689 -9.82 -7.12 19.73
CA LEU A 689 -10.02 -7.61 21.08
C LEU A 689 -10.19 -9.13 21.10
N VAL A 690 -11.09 -9.68 20.27
CA VAL A 690 -11.35 -11.12 20.17
C VAL A 690 -10.08 -11.87 19.73
N MET A 691 -9.42 -11.43 18.66
CA MET A 691 -8.24 -12.11 18.12
C MET A 691 -7.05 -12.10 19.07
N LEU A 692 -6.80 -10.99 19.76
CA LEU A 692 -5.71 -10.89 20.71
C LEU A 692 -6.01 -11.69 21.99
N SER A 693 -7.24 -11.61 22.49
CA SER A 693 -7.69 -12.42 23.65
C SER A 693 -7.53 -13.91 23.38
N ASP A 694 -7.98 -14.39 22.20
CA ASP A 694 -7.85 -15.79 21.81
C ASP A 694 -6.38 -16.26 21.85
N SER A 695 -5.45 -15.43 21.38
CA SER A 695 -4.02 -15.74 21.42
C SER A 695 -3.44 -15.69 22.84
N VAL A 696 -3.84 -14.75 23.68
CA VAL A 696 -3.41 -14.66 25.09
C VAL A 696 -3.95 -15.84 25.89
N ASP A 697 -5.23 -16.18 25.73
CA ASP A 697 -5.87 -17.28 26.44
C ASP A 697 -5.22 -18.64 26.10
N GLN A 698 -4.85 -18.86 24.83
CA GLN A 698 -4.11 -20.06 24.45
C GLN A 698 -2.73 -20.14 25.12
N ARG A 699 -2.02 -19.01 25.29
CA ARG A 699 -0.73 -18.97 25.99
C ARG A 699 -0.85 -19.16 27.49
N LYS A 700 -1.94 -18.64 28.10
CA LYS A 700 -2.26 -18.94 29.50
C LYS A 700 -2.49 -20.41 29.71
N ALA A 701 -3.32 -21.03 28.85
CA ALA A 701 -3.57 -22.47 28.90
C ALA A 701 -2.29 -23.31 28.73
N ALA A 702 -1.29 -22.79 27.98
CA ALA A 702 0.01 -23.42 27.85
C ALA A 702 0.99 -23.10 29.01
N GLY A 703 0.61 -22.23 29.95
CA GLY A 703 1.49 -21.78 31.05
C GLY A 703 2.62 -20.84 30.64
N GLU A 704 2.51 -20.24 29.43
CA GLU A 704 3.54 -19.34 28.89
C GLU A 704 3.34 -17.88 29.35
N VAL A 705 2.15 -17.53 29.84
CA VAL A 705 1.77 -16.17 30.24
C VAL A 705 1.00 -16.23 31.55
N ALA A 706 1.23 -15.24 32.43
CA ALA A 706 0.55 -15.11 33.70
C ALA A 706 -0.97 -14.92 33.50
N GLU A 707 -1.79 -15.54 34.40
CA GLU A 707 -3.25 -15.42 34.36
C GLU A 707 -3.76 -13.97 34.45
N SER A 708 -2.96 -13.07 35.06
CA SER A 708 -3.28 -11.65 35.23
C SER A 708 -3.23 -10.85 33.92
N VAL A 709 -2.47 -11.28 32.91
CA VAL A 709 -2.35 -10.53 31.65
C VAL A 709 -3.69 -10.51 30.93
N GLY A 710 -4.24 -9.32 30.69
CA GLY A 710 -5.53 -9.14 30.05
C GLY A 710 -5.45 -8.48 28.68
N VAL A 711 -6.54 -8.64 27.91
CA VAL A 711 -6.76 -7.85 26.68
C VAL A 711 -8.06 -7.07 26.89
N VAL A 712 -7.98 -5.72 26.79
CA VAL A 712 -9.13 -4.86 27.06
C VAL A 712 -9.23 -3.72 26.04
N ASP A 713 -10.45 -3.21 25.86
CA ASP A 713 -10.66 -2.00 25.09
C ASP A 713 -10.24 -0.76 25.89
N VAL A 714 -9.85 0.31 25.21
CA VAL A 714 -9.49 1.61 25.80
C VAL A 714 -10.61 2.16 26.71
N SER A 715 -11.89 1.97 26.32
CA SER A 715 -13.05 2.40 27.12
C SER A 715 -13.13 1.69 28.47
N GLN A 716 -12.75 0.42 28.56
CA GLN A 716 -12.76 -0.34 29.81
C GLN A 716 -11.68 0.17 30.80
N LEU A 717 -10.51 0.58 30.30
CA LEU A 717 -9.46 1.19 31.11
C LEU A 717 -9.89 2.56 31.65
N LEU A 718 -10.49 3.37 30.77
CA LEU A 718 -11.00 4.69 31.17
C LEU A 718 -12.10 4.54 32.23
N LEU A 719 -13.04 3.61 32.05
CA LEU A 719 -14.14 3.39 33.01
C LEU A 719 -13.64 3.02 34.40
N ARG A 720 -12.57 2.23 34.52
CA ARG A 720 -11.97 1.91 35.82
C ARG A 720 -11.43 3.15 36.56
N SER A 721 -11.13 4.21 35.84
CA SER A 721 -10.55 5.44 36.38
C SER A 721 -11.55 6.58 36.59
N VAL A 722 -12.67 6.58 35.85
CA VAL A 722 -13.66 7.64 35.94
C VAL A 722 -14.45 7.54 37.24
N ARG A 723 -14.59 8.67 37.95
CA ARG A 723 -15.37 8.74 39.18
C ARG A 723 -16.85 8.63 38.86
N THR A 724 -17.50 7.59 39.38
CA THR A 724 -18.97 7.54 39.39
C THR A 724 -19.48 8.69 40.27
N PRO A 725 -20.40 9.56 39.78
CA PRO A 725 -21.05 10.54 40.66
C PRO A 725 -21.65 9.81 41.86
N ALA A 726 -21.32 10.27 43.07
CA ALA A 726 -21.95 9.73 44.26
C ALA A 726 -23.47 9.85 44.07
N LYS A 727 -24.21 8.76 44.15
CA LYS A 727 -25.68 8.81 44.19
C LYS A 727 -26.05 9.84 45.24
N THR A 728 -26.58 10.98 44.85
CA THR A 728 -27.13 11.98 45.78
C THR A 728 -28.26 11.27 46.56
N PRO A 729 -28.23 11.26 47.92
CA PRO A 729 -29.19 10.51 48.72
C PRO A 729 -30.64 10.99 48.54
#